data_0441f3848f3223466817e99bce5413df
#
_entry.id   0441f3848f3223466817e99bce5413df
#
_cell.length_a   1.000
_cell.length_b   1.000
_cell.length_c   1.000
_cell.angle_alpha   90.00
_cell.angle_beta   90.00
_cell.angle_gamma   90.00
#
_symmetry.space_group_name_H-M   'P 1'
#
loop_
_entity.id
_entity.type
_entity.pdbx_description
1 polymer ?
#
loop_
_entity_poly.entity_id
_entity_poly.type
_entity_poly.pdbx_seq_one_letter_code
_entity_poly.pdbx_strand_id
1 'polypeptide(L)'
;METSNAPRSGGGTDMATFATAETQPPDVTAEQAAEVAARVFGISGAIIELGSQQDRNFRIDADDGRYVLKIANPAVPEVWLESQNAAMEHLARAGLPVPRPQPSRDGATLEHARLGDRDLAVRLLTFLDGTPLSSFGYLAPAVRARMGGLAAAACRAFADFDAPGLHRRLEWDLRHGEAVVASFAPHVADPARRERVVSVTAAACERLARVQDDLRIAPIHGDITGDNVVGAIAADRRAWPCGLIDFGDMSRSWIAAELAVTCAALLHQVGGDPLGWLPAVAAFDAIVPLDAADVEALWPLVVLRGATLVAADEKQLALDPRNGYVATNRDLDWAIFEAAASVPWALADAAIRDAVALPAPARATAPAFTPVIDGLAAEHVGIADLSATSEALDEGRWLDPGAEDRVFAEAGDLALARYGEHRLSRGGIHRADEPATCALHAEVAVAAGRAVTAPAEGVVAEAGPGRVAIECDGATVRLDGVDPSVRAGARLAAGDPLGAVAAASRLRVQLCVAPGVDPPAFAAPSAARAWRRICPDPSPLLGIDCAAPDVDAARLFTRREEVFARVQPHYYAEPPQIERGWRHHLIDTTGRVYLDMVNNVTVVGHAHPRVARAISRQARLLNTNSRFNYSAVADFCERLAGLAPAELDTVLLVNSGTEATDLALRLAWAHTGRQIVVAMREAYHGWSMAADAVSTSVADNPHALETRPPWVRLVDSPNPYSGTHRGPGSGPRYVRDALAVLAGLAEQGERPAAFISEPVHGNAGGILLPDGYLRAVYGAVRAAGGVCIADEIQVGYGRLGHHFWGFLEQDVAPDVITIAKALGNGHPMGAVITRRDIAESFAAEGSFFSSTGGNPVSCWVGLAVIDVIESEGLQENARLVGEHLLARLRELAERHELIGAVHGIGLYASVELVRSHETREPATEVAEAICERMRERGIVVQPTGDHLNMLKVKPPLCITRESADFFVDQLDLVLATGW
;
A
#
# COMPACT_ATOMS: atom_id res chain seq x y z
N MET A 1 -57.40 -52.82 -28.99
CA MET A 1 -57.72 -51.62 -29.80
C MET A 1 -56.76 -50.53 -29.36
N GLU A 2 -55.85 -50.32 -30.21
CA GLU A 2 -54.75 -49.36 -30.07
C GLU A 2 -55.28 -47.95 -30.07
N THR A 3 -54.69 -47.11 -29.23
CA THR A 3 -54.57 -45.66 -29.51
C THR A 3 -53.19 -45.20 -29.17
N SER A 4 -52.51 -44.84 -30.23
CA SER A 4 -51.19 -44.23 -30.30
C SER A 4 -51.15 -42.90 -29.53
N ASN A 5 -50.15 -42.71 -28.71
CA ASN A 5 -49.76 -41.41 -28.20
C ASN A 5 -48.46 -40.98 -28.91
N ALA A 6 -48.56 -40.04 -29.80
CA ALA A 6 -47.44 -39.32 -30.36
C ALA A 6 -46.99 -38.19 -29.39
N PRO A 7 -45.70 -37.88 -29.27
CA PRO A 7 -45.23 -36.79 -28.44
C PRO A 7 -45.49 -35.43 -29.11
N ARG A 8 -46.12 -34.54 -28.36
CA ARG A 8 -46.27 -33.14 -28.76
C ARG A 8 -44.92 -32.46 -28.65
N SER A 9 -44.29 -32.13 -29.75
CA SER A 9 -43.25 -31.11 -29.86
C SER A 9 -43.91 -29.73 -29.72
N GLY A 10 -43.53 -29.02 -28.71
CA GLY A 10 -44.01 -27.68 -28.42
C GLY A 10 -43.10 -26.96 -27.42
N GLY A 11 -41.81 -26.82 -27.76
CA GLY A 11 -40.92 -25.89 -27.15
C GLY A 11 -41.04 -24.52 -27.82
N GLY A 12 -42.10 -23.79 -27.56
CA GLY A 12 -42.12 -22.35 -27.71
C GLY A 12 -41.44 -21.75 -26.46
N THR A 13 -40.23 -21.28 -26.59
CA THR A 13 -39.62 -20.41 -25.63
C THR A 13 -40.46 -19.16 -25.56
N ASP A 14 -41.29 -19.09 -24.49
CA ASP A 14 -41.94 -17.88 -24.07
C ASP A 14 -40.81 -16.89 -23.70
N MET A 15 -40.45 -15.99 -24.61
CA MET A 15 -39.57 -14.83 -24.34
C MET A 15 -40.37 -13.87 -23.48
N ALA A 16 -40.55 -14.22 -22.19
CA ALA A 16 -41.06 -13.30 -21.21
C ALA A 16 -40.09 -12.12 -21.15
N THR A 17 -40.55 -10.97 -21.62
CA THR A 17 -39.88 -9.70 -21.50
C THR A 17 -39.47 -9.50 -20.03
N PHE A 18 -38.16 -9.26 -19.81
CA PHE A 18 -37.70 -8.79 -18.51
C PHE A 18 -38.43 -7.47 -18.21
N ALA A 19 -38.82 -7.28 -16.96
CA ALA A 19 -39.46 -6.06 -16.52
C ALA A 19 -38.42 -4.92 -16.52
N THR A 20 -38.05 -4.46 -17.70
CA THR A 20 -37.38 -3.19 -17.90
C THR A 20 -38.46 -2.14 -17.96
N ALA A 21 -38.49 -1.25 -17.00
CA ALA A 21 -39.22 -0.02 -17.13
C ALA A 21 -38.49 0.85 -18.18
N GLU A 22 -38.68 0.56 -19.45
CA GLU A 22 -38.23 1.41 -20.58
C GLU A 22 -39.01 2.72 -20.63
N THR A 23 -39.36 3.27 -19.47
CA THR A 23 -40.14 4.49 -19.33
C THR A 23 -39.26 5.60 -18.79
N GLN A 24 -39.26 6.71 -19.47
CA GLN A 24 -38.60 7.91 -19.01
C GLN A 24 -39.08 8.27 -17.61
N PRO A 25 -38.21 8.81 -16.73
CA PRO A 25 -38.63 9.32 -15.43
C PRO A 25 -39.83 10.26 -15.57
N PRO A 26 -40.72 10.33 -14.59
CA PRO A 26 -41.85 11.26 -14.64
C PRO A 26 -41.34 12.71 -14.74
N ASP A 27 -41.98 13.48 -15.57
CA ASP A 27 -41.66 14.92 -15.76
C ASP A 27 -42.24 15.72 -14.58
N VAL A 28 -41.40 15.93 -13.57
CA VAL A 28 -41.75 16.62 -12.32
C VAL A 28 -40.67 17.64 -12.00
N THR A 29 -41.11 18.91 -11.78
CA THR A 29 -40.20 19.99 -11.39
C THR A 29 -39.94 20.01 -9.88
N ALA A 30 -38.85 20.67 -9.46
CA ALA A 30 -38.53 20.85 -8.06
C ALA A 30 -39.65 21.59 -7.27
N GLU A 31 -40.33 22.55 -7.90
CA GLU A 31 -41.47 23.26 -7.30
C GLU A 31 -42.65 22.32 -7.04
N GLN A 32 -42.96 21.46 -8.01
CA GLN A 32 -44.01 20.46 -7.86
C GLN A 32 -43.66 19.44 -6.76
N ALA A 33 -42.42 19.01 -6.69
CA ALA A 33 -41.93 18.12 -5.64
C ALA A 33 -42.02 18.78 -4.25
N ALA A 34 -41.68 20.08 -4.14
CA ALA A 34 -41.83 20.84 -2.89
C ALA A 34 -43.28 20.93 -2.44
N GLU A 35 -44.22 21.17 -3.40
CA GLU A 35 -45.66 21.19 -3.11
C GLU A 35 -46.16 19.84 -2.61
N VAL A 36 -45.75 18.74 -3.23
CA VAL A 36 -46.05 17.36 -2.78
C VAL A 36 -45.54 17.11 -1.38
N ALA A 37 -44.29 17.42 -1.09
CA ALA A 37 -43.68 17.23 0.22
C ALA A 37 -44.45 17.99 1.32
N ALA A 38 -44.79 19.25 1.07
CA ALA A 38 -45.53 20.06 2.02
C ALA A 38 -46.98 19.58 2.22
N ARG A 39 -47.66 19.22 1.16
CA ARG A 39 -49.06 18.80 1.20
C ARG A 39 -49.23 17.40 1.78
N VAL A 40 -48.45 16.43 1.29
CA VAL A 40 -48.64 15.02 1.63
C VAL A 40 -47.92 14.67 2.97
N PHE A 41 -46.69 15.12 3.13
CA PHE A 41 -45.86 14.73 4.28
C PHE A 41 -45.72 15.86 5.32
N GLY A 42 -46.11 17.07 5.01
CA GLY A 42 -45.99 18.20 5.92
C GLY A 42 -44.59 18.75 6.06
N ILE A 43 -43.70 18.39 5.16
CA ILE A 43 -42.30 18.76 5.18
C ILE A 43 -42.04 19.90 4.17
N SER A 44 -41.34 20.92 4.65
CA SER A 44 -40.93 22.06 3.81
C SER A 44 -39.45 22.37 4.06
N GLY A 45 -38.75 22.73 3.00
CA GLY A 45 -37.28 23.00 3.10
C GLY A 45 -36.69 23.32 1.73
N ALA A 46 -35.38 23.53 1.72
CA ALA A 46 -34.66 23.65 0.46
C ALA A 46 -34.68 22.32 -0.29
N ILE A 47 -35.01 22.38 -1.60
CA ILE A 47 -35.16 21.19 -2.42
C ILE A 47 -34.03 21.12 -3.47
N ILE A 48 -33.43 19.92 -3.61
CA ILE A 48 -32.35 19.64 -4.54
C ILE A 48 -32.69 18.34 -5.27
N GLU A 49 -32.71 18.37 -6.59
CA GLU A 49 -32.89 17.15 -7.38
C GLU A 49 -31.67 16.21 -7.27
N LEU A 50 -31.92 14.92 -7.06
CA LEU A 50 -30.93 13.86 -7.05
C LEU A 50 -31.01 13.04 -8.34
N GLY A 51 -29.87 12.54 -8.81
CA GLY A 51 -29.82 11.66 -9.97
C GLY A 51 -30.64 10.38 -9.76
N SER A 52 -31.36 9.95 -10.80
CA SER A 52 -32.05 8.67 -10.86
C SER A 52 -32.32 8.29 -12.31
N GLN A 53 -32.25 7.00 -12.64
CA GLN A 53 -32.55 6.50 -13.99
C GLN A 53 -34.04 6.32 -14.26
N GLN A 54 -34.81 5.93 -13.26
CA GLN A 54 -36.21 5.52 -13.40
C GLN A 54 -37.20 6.42 -12.65
N ASP A 55 -36.84 6.84 -11.43
CA ASP A 55 -37.64 7.68 -10.57
C ASP A 55 -37.24 9.16 -10.65
N ARG A 56 -38.02 10.05 -10.02
CA ARG A 56 -37.56 11.40 -9.68
C ARG A 56 -37.32 11.46 -8.18
N ASN A 57 -36.09 11.77 -7.82
CA ASN A 57 -35.67 11.85 -6.42
C ASN A 57 -35.26 13.26 -6.06
N PHE A 58 -35.75 13.76 -4.92
CA PHE A 58 -35.44 15.09 -4.44
C PHE A 58 -35.00 15.04 -2.97
N ARG A 59 -33.84 15.63 -2.67
CA ARG A 59 -33.46 15.88 -1.29
C ARG A 59 -34.16 17.14 -0.79
N ILE A 60 -34.69 17.07 0.43
CA ILE A 60 -35.33 18.17 1.11
C ILE A 60 -34.56 18.45 2.39
N ASP A 61 -33.99 19.63 2.50
CA ASP A 61 -33.28 20.11 3.68
C ASP A 61 -34.29 20.93 4.53
N ALA A 62 -34.95 20.26 5.50
CA ALA A 62 -35.92 20.82 6.39
C ALA A 62 -35.31 21.20 7.76
N ASP A 63 -36.05 21.99 8.56
CA ASP A 63 -35.57 22.43 9.88
C ASP A 63 -35.33 21.28 10.87
N ASP A 64 -36.10 20.19 10.72
CA ASP A 64 -36.07 19.01 11.60
C ASP A 64 -35.25 17.83 11.07
N GLY A 65 -34.69 17.94 9.85
CA GLY A 65 -33.86 16.89 9.25
C GLY A 65 -33.79 16.96 7.75
N ARG A 66 -33.07 15.98 7.19
CA ARG A 66 -32.93 15.80 5.73
C ARG A 66 -33.73 14.59 5.28
N TYR A 67 -34.41 14.74 4.15
CA TYR A 67 -35.28 13.70 3.58
C TYR A 67 -35.04 13.51 2.10
N VAL A 68 -35.48 12.36 1.58
CA VAL A 68 -35.54 12.09 0.13
C VAL A 68 -37.00 11.84 -0.24
N LEU A 69 -37.58 12.73 -1.04
CA LEU A 69 -38.84 12.48 -1.69
C LEU A 69 -38.58 11.69 -2.97
N LYS A 70 -39.11 10.45 -3.03
CA LYS A 70 -39.10 9.62 -4.24
C LYS A 70 -40.46 9.68 -4.92
N ILE A 71 -40.48 10.04 -6.18
CA ILE A 71 -41.67 10.04 -7.05
C ILE A 71 -41.46 8.91 -8.04
N ALA A 72 -42.19 7.83 -7.85
CA ALA A 72 -41.98 6.61 -8.57
C ALA A 72 -42.40 6.69 -10.03
N ASN A 73 -41.70 5.98 -10.89
CA ASN A 73 -42.11 5.74 -12.25
C ASN A 73 -43.44 4.98 -12.27
N PRO A 74 -44.45 5.42 -13.04
CA PRO A 74 -45.79 4.79 -13.09
C PRO A 74 -45.77 3.35 -13.59
N ALA A 75 -44.69 2.89 -14.22
CA ALA A 75 -44.50 1.49 -14.61
C ALA A 75 -44.09 0.56 -13.45
N VAL A 76 -43.67 1.12 -12.32
CA VAL A 76 -43.26 0.34 -11.13
C VAL A 76 -44.50 -0.06 -10.33
N PRO A 77 -44.77 -1.36 -10.15
CA PRO A 77 -45.89 -1.83 -9.33
C PRO A 77 -45.79 -1.38 -7.87
N GLU A 78 -46.88 -0.93 -7.28
CA GLU A 78 -46.89 -0.46 -5.88
C GLU A 78 -46.38 -1.52 -4.89
N VAL A 79 -46.73 -2.79 -5.10
CA VAL A 79 -46.26 -3.90 -4.27
C VAL A 79 -44.70 -3.98 -4.18
N TRP A 80 -43.99 -3.46 -5.20
CA TRP A 80 -42.54 -3.37 -5.13
C TRP A 80 -42.09 -2.23 -4.22
N LEU A 81 -42.77 -1.08 -4.30
CA LEU A 81 -42.46 0.09 -3.45
C LEU A 81 -42.77 -0.21 -1.96
N GLU A 82 -43.91 -0.88 -1.70
CA GLU A 82 -44.28 -1.34 -0.35
C GLU A 82 -43.24 -2.35 0.22
N SER A 83 -42.79 -3.29 -0.63
CA SER A 83 -41.77 -4.28 -0.24
C SER A 83 -40.42 -3.63 0.06
N GLN A 84 -40.02 -2.58 -0.69
CA GLN A 84 -38.81 -1.80 -0.41
C GLN A 84 -38.93 -1.05 0.92
N ASN A 85 -40.10 -0.43 1.22
CA ASN A 85 -40.35 0.23 2.49
C ASN A 85 -40.26 -0.76 3.66
N ALA A 86 -40.90 -1.92 3.53
CA ALA A 86 -40.87 -2.98 4.54
C ALA A 86 -39.43 -3.50 4.78
N ALA A 87 -38.63 -3.65 3.73
CA ALA A 87 -37.23 -4.08 3.82
C ALA A 87 -36.36 -3.05 4.56
N MET A 88 -36.48 -1.76 4.22
CA MET A 88 -35.80 -0.69 4.93
C MET A 88 -36.14 -0.66 6.42
N GLU A 89 -37.42 -0.81 6.77
CA GLU A 89 -37.85 -0.90 8.17
C GLU A 89 -37.29 -2.15 8.87
N HIS A 90 -37.24 -3.28 8.16
CA HIS A 90 -36.71 -4.54 8.70
C HIS A 90 -35.22 -4.42 9.00
N LEU A 91 -34.42 -3.94 8.05
CA LEU A 91 -32.98 -3.72 8.24
C LEU A 91 -32.69 -2.67 9.33
N ALA A 92 -33.48 -1.58 9.39
CA ALA A 92 -33.35 -0.56 10.43
C ALA A 92 -33.61 -1.13 11.83
N ARG A 93 -34.60 -2.07 11.98
CA ARG A 93 -34.85 -2.80 13.24
C ARG A 93 -33.71 -3.75 13.59
N ALA A 94 -33.03 -4.33 12.59
CA ALA A 94 -31.82 -5.12 12.77
C ALA A 94 -30.56 -4.29 13.08
N GLY A 95 -30.68 -2.96 13.11
CA GLY A 95 -29.57 -2.03 13.44
C GLY A 95 -28.70 -1.63 12.26
N LEU A 96 -29.09 -1.96 11.01
CA LEU A 96 -28.36 -1.49 9.85
C LEU A 96 -28.73 -0.04 9.51
N PRO A 97 -27.77 0.81 9.16
CA PRO A 97 -28.04 2.18 8.74
C PRO A 97 -28.62 2.18 7.32
N VAL A 98 -29.92 2.37 7.22
CA VAL A 98 -30.68 2.46 5.96
C VAL A 98 -31.68 3.61 6.04
N PRO A 99 -32.15 4.16 4.90
CA PRO A 99 -33.22 5.13 4.89
C PRO A 99 -34.47 4.58 5.58
N ARG A 100 -35.21 5.43 6.28
CA ARG A 100 -36.44 5.03 6.95
C ARG A 100 -37.63 5.69 6.27
N PRO A 101 -38.63 4.93 5.83
CA PRO A 101 -39.87 5.49 5.32
C PRO A 101 -40.54 6.37 6.37
N GLN A 102 -40.96 7.56 5.94
CA GLN A 102 -41.64 8.52 6.80
C GLN A 102 -43.14 8.48 6.50
N PRO A 103 -43.98 8.50 7.55
CA PRO A 103 -45.43 8.51 7.33
C PRO A 103 -45.88 9.87 6.75
N SER A 104 -46.89 9.81 5.90
CA SER A 104 -47.67 10.96 5.47
C SER A 104 -48.49 11.57 6.60
N ARG A 105 -49.19 12.65 6.34
CA ARG A 105 -50.17 13.22 7.27
C ARG A 105 -51.27 12.25 7.62
N ASP A 106 -51.59 11.32 6.71
CA ASP A 106 -52.64 10.29 6.89
C ASP A 106 -52.05 8.98 7.47
N GLY A 107 -50.74 8.93 7.72
CA GLY A 107 -50.06 7.81 8.41
C GLY A 107 -49.54 6.74 7.47
N ALA A 108 -49.71 6.82 6.17
CA ALA A 108 -49.15 5.87 5.19
C ALA A 108 -47.70 6.19 4.79
N THR A 109 -46.90 5.19 4.46
CA THR A 109 -45.53 5.35 3.98
C THR A 109 -45.40 5.32 2.45
N LEU A 110 -46.49 5.04 1.76
CA LEU A 110 -46.67 5.13 0.31
C LEU A 110 -47.96 5.89 0.07
N GLU A 111 -47.91 6.93 -0.69
CA GLU A 111 -49.05 7.79 -1.03
C GLU A 111 -49.14 8.08 -2.52
N HIS A 112 -50.21 8.68 -2.94
CA HIS A 112 -50.42 9.14 -4.31
C HIS A 112 -50.49 10.67 -4.37
N ALA A 113 -49.87 11.24 -5.38
CA ALA A 113 -49.91 12.64 -5.64
C ALA A 113 -50.28 12.90 -7.10
N ARG A 114 -51.32 13.74 -7.29
CA ARG A 114 -51.65 14.18 -8.64
C ARG A 114 -50.69 15.27 -9.09
N LEU A 115 -49.89 14.94 -10.14
CA LEU A 115 -48.91 15.82 -10.75
C LEU A 115 -49.24 15.97 -12.25
N GLY A 116 -49.72 17.12 -12.60
CA GLY A 116 -50.34 17.34 -13.92
C GLY A 116 -51.58 16.49 -14.15
N ASP A 117 -51.58 15.66 -15.18
CA ASP A 117 -52.65 14.72 -15.53
C ASP A 117 -52.41 13.28 -14.96
N ARG A 118 -51.28 13.04 -14.30
CA ARG A 118 -50.92 11.76 -13.77
C ARG A 118 -51.09 11.66 -12.25
N ASP A 119 -51.49 10.51 -11.80
CA ASP A 119 -51.47 10.11 -10.40
C ASP A 119 -50.23 9.22 -10.14
N LEU A 120 -49.28 9.75 -9.36
CA LEU A 120 -47.98 9.12 -9.17
C LEU A 120 -47.78 8.69 -7.71
N ALA A 121 -47.24 7.51 -7.52
CA ALA A 121 -46.86 7.01 -6.20
C ALA A 121 -45.67 7.84 -5.66
N VAL A 122 -45.79 8.28 -4.40
CA VAL A 122 -44.81 9.12 -3.72
C VAL A 122 -44.50 8.57 -2.34
N ARG A 123 -43.24 8.61 -1.95
CA ARG A 123 -42.80 8.22 -0.62
C ARG A 123 -41.69 9.13 -0.13
N LEU A 124 -41.65 9.37 1.18
CA LEU A 124 -40.63 10.15 1.83
C LEU A 124 -39.74 9.24 2.67
N LEU A 125 -38.43 9.37 2.51
CA LEU A 125 -37.41 8.59 3.23
C LEU A 125 -36.51 9.55 4.01
N THR A 126 -35.95 9.10 5.15
CA THR A 126 -34.84 9.85 5.75
C THR A 126 -33.63 9.86 4.83
N PHE A 127 -32.92 10.97 4.77
CA PHE A 127 -31.64 11.05 4.05
C PHE A 127 -30.53 10.44 4.89
N LEU A 128 -29.67 9.62 4.30
CA LEU A 128 -28.45 9.14 4.92
C LEU A 128 -27.27 10.04 4.55
N ASP A 129 -26.63 10.61 5.56
CA ASP A 129 -25.48 11.45 5.37
C ASP A 129 -24.24 10.60 5.03
N GLY A 130 -23.52 11.02 4.03
CA GLY A 130 -22.30 10.37 3.58
C GLY A 130 -22.00 10.61 2.11
N THR A 131 -20.87 10.10 1.68
CA THR A 131 -20.42 10.17 0.29
C THR A 131 -20.49 8.77 -0.32
N PRO A 132 -21.08 8.58 -1.53
CA PRO A 132 -21.03 7.28 -2.20
C PRO A 132 -19.59 6.80 -2.39
N LEU A 133 -19.34 5.53 -2.15
CA LEU A 133 -17.98 4.95 -2.27
C LEU A 133 -17.47 4.95 -3.72
N SER A 134 -18.36 5.00 -4.71
CA SER A 134 -18.00 5.18 -6.13
C SER A 134 -17.27 6.48 -6.44
N SER A 135 -17.38 7.49 -5.56
CA SER A 135 -16.66 8.77 -5.70
C SER A 135 -15.14 8.64 -5.50
N PHE A 136 -14.64 7.48 -5.06
CA PHE A 136 -13.23 7.25 -4.79
C PHE A 136 -12.61 6.31 -5.82
N GLY A 137 -11.47 6.69 -6.37
CA GLY A 137 -10.73 5.87 -7.33
C GLY A 137 -10.00 4.67 -6.71
N TYR A 138 -9.81 4.70 -5.39
CA TYR A 138 -9.20 3.62 -4.61
C TYR A 138 -9.89 3.45 -3.27
N LEU A 139 -10.09 2.21 -2.86
CA LEU A 139 -10.57 1.84 -1.52
C LEU A 139 -9.52 0.97 -0.82
N ALA A 140 -9.11 1.37 0.37
CA ALA A 140 -8.17 0.60 1.17
C ALA A 140 -8.71 -0.81 1.53
N PRO A 141 -7.85 -1.83 1.75
CA PRO A 141 -8.28 -3.19 2.08
C PRO A 141 -9.30 -3.26 3.22
N ALA A 142 -9.11 -2.46 4.26
CA ALA A 142 -10.02 -2.40 5.41
C ALA A 142 -11.41 -1.82 5.05
N VAL A 143 -11.47 -0.87 4.12
CA VAL A 143 -12.74 -0.31 3.60
C VAL A 143 -13.47 -1.36 2.78
N ARG A 144 -12.75 -2.08 1.91
CA ARG A 144 -13.29 -3.19 1.11
C ARG A 144 -13.82 -4.32 2.00
N ALA A 145 -13.08 -4.68 3.06
CA ALA A 145 -13.53 -5.65 4.06
C ALA A 145 -14.84 -5.20 4.73
N ARG A 146 -14.94 -3.92 5.12
CA ARG A 146 -16.16 -3.41 5.74
C ARG A 146 -17.35 -3.39 4.77
N MET A 147 -17.11 -3.19 3.48
CA MET A 147 -18.15 -3.28 2.45
C MET A 147 -18.70 -4.70 2.32
N GLY A 148 -17.82 -5.72 2.27
CA GLY A 148 -18.21 -7.13 2.31
C GLY A 148 -18.95 -7.51 3.60
N GLY A 149 -18.50 -6.98 4.75
CA GLY A 149 -19.17 -7.17 6.03
C GLY A 149 -20.58 -6.55 6.08
N LEU A 150 -20.76 -5.38 5.43
CA LEU A 150 -22.08 -4.74 5.31
C LEU A 150 -23.03 -5.60 4.44
N ALA A 151 -22.55 -6.13 3.33
CA ALA A 151 -23.31 -7.04 2.47
C ALA A 151 -23.74 -8.30 3.25
N ALA A 152 -22.82 -8.91 4.00
CA ALA A 152 -23.14 -10.07 4.84
C ALA A 152 -24.14 -9.73 5.95
N ALA A 153 -24.02 -8.56 6.58
CA ALA A 153 -24.96 -8.11 7.62
C ALA A 153 -26.38 -7.92 7.06
N ALA A 154 -26.48 -7.39 5.83
CA ALA A 154 -27.77 -7.28 5.14
C ALA A 154 -28.35 -8.67 4.83
N CYS A 155 -27.59 -9.60 4.26
CA CYS A 155 -28.03 -10.98 4.01
C CYS A 155 -28.48 -11.68 5.29
N ARG A 156 -27.73 -11.54 6.38
CA ARG A 156 -28.10 -12.14 7.68
C ARG A 156 -29.39 -11.55 8.22
N ALA A 157 -29.57 -10.23 8.10
CA ALA A 157 -30.79 -9.59 8.55
C ALA A 157 -32.01 -9.97 7.69
N PHE A 158 -31.83 -10.23 6.40
CA PHE A 158 -32.89 -10.68 5.51
C PHE A 158 -33.26 -12.17 5.64
N ALA A 159 -32.55 -12.94 6.47
CA ALA A 159 -32.79 -14.41 6.56
C ALA A 159 -34.22 -14.78 6.95
N ASP A 160 -34.92 -13.94 7.72
CA ASP A 160 -36.33 -14.13 8.17
C ASP A 160 -37.31 -13.13 7.55
N PHE A 161 -36.86 -12.39 6.51
CA PHE A 161 -37.65 -11.40 5.77
C PHE A 161 -38.26 -12.02 4.52
N ASP A 162 -39.54 -11.73 4.24
CA ASP A 162 -40.18 -12.01 2.97
C ASP A 162 -41.25 -10.94 2.66
N ALA A 163 -41.39 -10.62 1.37
CA ALA A 163 -42.37 -9.65 0.90
C ALA A 163 -42.82 -9.99 -0.54
N PRO A 164 -44.09 -9.73 -0.91
CA PRO A 164 -44.60 -10.12 -2.23
C PRO A 164 -43.82 -9.57 -3.40
N GLY A 165 -43.29 -8.36 -3.28
CA GLY A 165 -42.51 -7.69 -4.36
C GLY A 165 -41.14 -8.29 -4.62
N LEU A 166 -40.65 -9.23 -3.79
CA LEU A 166 -39.39 -9.93 -4.00
C LEU A 166 -39.50 -11.09 -5.00
N HIS A 167 -40.73 -11.59 -5.23
CA HIS A 167 -40.99 -12.70 -6.15
C HIS A 167 -41.18 -12.20 -7.58
N ARG A 168 -40.19 -11.53 -8.10
CA ARG A 168 -40.18 -10.91 -9.44
C ARG A 168 -38.97 -11.34 -10.25
N ARG A 169 -39.06 -11.22 -11.57
CA ARG A 169 -37.95 -11.49 -12.48
C ARG A 169 -37.29 -10.18 -12.87
N LEU A 170 -36.05 -9.98 -12.42
CA LEU A 170 -35.26 -8.80 -12.73
C LEU A 170 -34.11 -9.13 -13.69
N GLU A 171 -33.72 -8.16 -14.50
CA GLU A 171 -32.54 -8.29 -15.36
C GLU A 171 -31.23 -8.34 -14.54
N TRP A 172 -31.24 -7.77 -13.35
CA TRP A 172 -30.10 -7.76 -12.42
C TRP A 172 -30.02 -9.03 -11.54
N ASP A 173 -31.04 -9.88 -11.52
CA ASP A 173 -30.98 -11.18 -10.84
C ASP A 173 -30.09 -12.14 -11.61
N LEU A 174 -28.91 -12.44 -11.08
CA LEU A 174 -27.89 -13.28 -11.74
C LEU A 174 -28.35 -14.70 -12.05
N ARG A 175 -29.45 -15.18 -11.45
CA ARG A 175 -30.12 -16.42 -11.86
C ARG A 175 -30.62 -16.37 -13.31
N HIS A 176 -30.79 -15.18 -13.83
CA HIS A 176 -31.27 -14.93 -15.19
C HIS A 176 -30.19 -14.34 -16.11
N GLY A 177 -28.96 -14.16 -15.59
CA GLY A 177 -27.89 -13.43 -16.28
C GLY A 177 -27.57 -13.98 -17.70
N GLU A 178 -27.57 -15.30 -17.88
CA GLU A 178 -27.41 -15.92 -19.20
C GLU A 178 -28.45 -15.43 -20.21
N ALA A 179 -29.73 -15.46 -19.83
CA ALA A 179 -30.83 -15.01 -20.68
C ALA A 179 -30.78 -13.51 -20.94
N VAL A 180 -30.36 -12.72 -19.96
CA VAL A 180 -30.18 -11.26 -20.10
C VAL A 180 -29.06 -10.96 -21.10
N VAL A 181 -27.87 -11.56 -20.94
CA VAL A 181 -26.76 -11.37 -21.87
C VAL A 181 -27.12 -11.85 -23.26
N ALA A 182 -27.75 -13.00 -23.41
CA ALA A 182 -28.20 -13.50 -24.70
C ALA A 182 -29.16 -12.52 -25.42
N SER A 183 -30.07 -11.88 -24.66
CA SER A 183 -31.02 -10.91 -25.18
C SER A 183 -30.38 -9.57 -25.55
N PHE A 184 -29.37 -9.10 -24.78
CA PHE A 184 -28.81 -7.76 -24.89
C PHE A 184 -27.50 -7.71 -25.70
N ALA A 185 -26.73 -8.76 -25.76
CA ALA A 185 -25.48 -8.84 -26.51
C ALA A 185 -25.58 -8.43 -27.99
N PRO A 186 -26.73 -8.63 -28.71
CA PRO A 186 -26.88 -8.10 -30.06
C PRO A 186 -26.69 -6.59 -30.20
N HIS A 187 -26.83 -5.82 -29.12
CA HIS A 187 -26.61 -4.35 -29.10
C HIS A 187 -25.14 -3.99 -28.99
N VAL A 188 -24.24 -4.91 -28.59
CA VAL A 188 -22.80 -4.67 -28.59
C VAL A 188 -22.33 -4.52 -30.05
N ALA A 189 -21.94 -3.31 -30.40
CA ALA A 189 -21.66 -2.96 -31.80
C ALA A 189 -20.42 -3.68 -32.36
N ASP A 190 -19.35 -3.80 -31.56
CA ASP A 190 -18.11 -4.49 -31.93
C ASP A 190 -18.29 -6.02 -31.92
N PRO A 191 -18.11 -6.70 -33.06
CA PRO A 191 -18.29 -8.13 -33.13
C PRO A 191 -17.36 -8.96 -32.25
N ALA A 192 -16.10 -8.52 -32.09
CA ALA A 192 -15.11 -9.23 -31.27
C ALA A 192 -15.44 -9.10 -29.79
N ARG A 193 -15.80 -7.90 -29.34
CA ARG A 193 -16.29 -7.65 -27.98
C ARG A 193 -17.58 -8.43 -27.70
N ARG A 194 -18.50 -8.47 -28.62
CA ARG A 194 -19.75 -9.25 -28.51
C ARG A 194 -19.47 -10.74 -28.35
N GLU A 195 -18.63 -11.31 -29.21
CA GLU A 195 -18.23 -12.71 -29.12
C GLU A 195 -17.56 -13.03 -27.76
N ARG A 196 -16.70 -12.12 -27.29
CA ARG A 196 -16.04 -12.26 -25.99
C ARG A 196 -17.05 -12.25 -24.84
N VAL A 197 -17.98 -11.32 -24.80
CA VAL A 197 -19.03 -11.27 -23.76
C VAL A 197 -19.83 -12.57 -23.76
N VAL A 198 -20.29 -13.03 -24.92
CA VAL A 198 -21.08 -14.25 -25.05
C VAL A 198 -20.29 -15.50 -24.63
N SER A 199 -19.05 -15.64 -25.12
CA SER A 199 -18.22 -16.82 -24.81
C SER A 199 -17.84 -16.90 -23.34
N VAL A 200 -17.48 -15.77 -22.73
CA VAL A 200 -17.14 -15.71 -21.29
C VAL A 200 -18.38 -15.96 -20.43
N THR A 201 -19.54 -15.43 -20.80
CA THR A 201 -20.81 -15.74 -20.13
C THR A 201 -21.14 -17.23 -20.19
N ALA A 202 -21.03 -17.86 -21.36
CA ALA A 202 -21.28 -19.29 -21.49
C ALA A 202 -20.35 -20.13 -20.60
N ALA A 203 -19.08 -19.77 -20.53
CA ALA A 203 -18.12 -20.44 -19.64
C ALA A 203 -18.45 -20.25 -18.15
N ALA A 204 -18.95 -19.08 -17.74
CA ALA A 204 -19.42 -18.84 -16.37
C ALA A 204 -20.66 -19.68 -16.05
N CYS A 205 -21.64 -19.70 -16.95
CA CYS A 205 -22.89 -20.46 -16.77
C CYS A 205 -22.66 -21.98 -16.74
N GLU A 206 -21.74 -22.51 -17.57
CA GLU A 206 -21.35 -23.93 -17.49
C GLU A 206 -20.81 -24.32 -16.11
N ARG A 207 -20.08 -23.43 -15.44
CA ARG A 207 -19.59 -23.66 -14.08
C ARG A 207 -20.70 -23.55 -13.06
N LEU A 208 -21.53 -22.52 -13.16
CA LEU A 208 -22.69 -22.35 -12.25
C LEU A 208 -23.66 -23.52 -12.32
N ALA A 209 -23.89 -24.11 -13.50
CA ALA A 209 -24.76 -25.26 -13.68
C ALA A 209 -24.37 -26.50 -12.85
N ARG A 210 -23.14 -26.56 -12.36
CA ARG A 210 -22.63 -27.66 -11.52
C ARG A 210 -23.08 -27.56 -10.06
N VAL A 211 -23.34 -26.32 -9.58
CA VAL A 211 -23.58 -26.03 -8.17
C VAL A 211 -24.85 -25.21 -7.89
N GLN A 212 -25.51 -24.70 -8.93
CA GLN A 212 -26.64 -23.78 -8.79
C GLN A 212 -27.80 -24.32 -7.96
N ASP A 213 -28.02 -25.64 -7.99
CA ASP A 213 -29.11 -26.31 -7.25
C ASP A 213 -28.80 -26.44 -5.75
N ASP A 214 -27.51 -26.31 -5.37
CA ASP A 214 -27.06 -26.36 -3.99
C ASP A 214 -26.94 -24.94 -3.37
N LEU A 215 -27.06 -23.87 -4.18
CA LEU A 215 -26.93 -22.50 -3.72
C LEU A 215 -28.13 -22.06 -2.87
N ARG A 216 -27.84 -21.41 -1.76
CA ARG A 216 -28.82 -20.88 -0.84
C ARG A 216 -29.57 -19.68 -1.44
N ILE A 217 -30.90 -19.72 -1.39
CA ILE A 217 -31.79 -18.66 -1.90
C ILE A 217 -32.41 -17.92 -0.71
N ALA A 218 -32.22 -16.59 -0.68
CA ALA A 218 -32.81 -15.69 0.31
C ALA A 218 -33.14 -14.34 -0.35
N PRO A 219 -33.88 -13.46 0.33
CA PRO A 219 -33.91 -12.06 -0.06
C PRO A 219 -32.50 -11.44 -0.02
N ILE A 220 -32.17 -10.70 -1.07
CA ILE A 220 -30.93 -9.95 -1.18
C ILE A 220 -31.24 -8.52 -1.60
N HIS A 221 -30.31 -7.60 -1.34
CA HIS A 221 -30.40 -6.23 -1.84
C HIS A 221 -30.19 -6.18 -3.35
N GLY A 222 -29.26 -6.97 -3.86
CA GLY A 222 -28.96 -7.18 -5.28
C GLY A 222 -28.12 -6.10 -5.94
N ASP A 223 -27.80 -5.01 -5.22
CA ASP A 223 -26.98 -3.91 -5.75
C ASP A 223 -26.16 -3.19 -4.66
N ILE A 224 -25.46 -3.98 -3.82
CA ILE A 224 -24.52 -3.40 -2.83
C ILE A 224 -23.22 -3.05 -3.54
N THR A 225 -23.24 -1.92 -4.25
CA THR A 225 -22.15 -1.34 -5.04
C THR A 225 -21.63 -0.05 -4.40
N GLY A 226 -20.57 0.52 -4.97
CA GLY A 226 -20.05 1.81 -4.51
C GLY A 226 -21.06 2.96 -4.59
N ASP A 227 -22.02 2.91 -5.50
CA ASP A 227 -23.06 3.92 -5.65
C ASP A 227 -24.11 3.86 -4.53
N ASN A 228 -24.39 2.66 -4.04
CA ASN A 228 -25.45 2.41 -3.06
C ASN A 228 -24.92 2.22 -1.64
N VAL A 229 -23.62 2.23 -1.44
CA VAL A 229 -22.98 2.28 -0.13
C VAL A 229 -22.49 3.69 0.14
N VAL A 230 -23.08 4.35 1.13
CA VAL A 230 -22.60 5.65 1.60
C VAL A 230 -21.52 5.46 2.67
N GLY A 231 -20.48 6.27 2.58
CA GLY A 231 -19.37 6.27 3.50
C GLY A 231 -19.33 7.55 4.35
N ALA A 232 -19.11 7.39 5.63
CA ALA A 232 -18.76 8.49 6.52
C ALA A 232 -17.26 8.82 6.34
N ILE A 233 -16.96 10.09 6.10
CA ILE A 233 -15.57 10.53 5.99
C ILE A 233 -14.97 10.58 7.39
N ALA A 234 -13.97 9.73 7.63
CA ALA A 234 -13.24 9.69 8.89
C ALA A 234 -12.11 10.73 8.94
N ALA A 235 -11.39 10.76 10.05
CA ALA A 235 -10.27 11.69 10.26
C ALA A 235 -9.16 11.51 9.22
N ASP A 236 -8.94 10.29 8.77
CA ASP A 236 -8.00 9.94 7.70
C ASP A 236 -8.51 10.26 6.29
N ARG A 237 -9.65 10.92 6.17
CA ARG A 237 -10.38 11.22 4.93
C ARG A 237 -10.80 9.99 4.12
N ARG A 238 -10.67 8.79 4.63
CA ARG A 238 -11.28 7.61 4.02
C ARG A 238 -12.80 7.62 4.22
N ALA A 239 -13.53 7.18 3.21
CA ALA A 239 -14.95 6.96 3.32
C ALA A 239 -15.21 5.55 3.88
N TRP A 240 -15.61 5.47 5.14
CA TRP A 240 -15.94 4.19 5.77
C TRP A 240 -17.41 3.84 5.54
N PRO A 241 -17.73 2.66 4.99
CA PRO A 241 -19.10 2.22 4.81
C PRO A 241 -19.92 2.41 6.08
N CYS A 242 -20.96 3.24 6.00
CA CYS A 242 -21.80 3.59 7.14
C CYS A 242 -23.29 3.49 6.85
N GLY A 243 -23.70 3.20 5.61
CA GLY A 243 -25.11 3.06 5.26
C GLY A 243 -25.32 2.47 3.88
N LEU A 244 -26.53 1.93 3.67
CA LEU A 244 -26.96 1.29 2.43
C LEU A 244 -28.22 1.99 1.93
N ILE A 245 -28.22 2.37 0.64
CA ILE A 245 -29.35 3.03 -0.02
C ILE A 245 -29.77 2.27 -1.27
N ASP A 246 -30.87 2.68 -1.84
CA ASP A 246 -31.48 2.19 -3.08
C ASP A 246 -31.84 0.70 -3.11
N PHE A 247 -33.05 0.43 -2.70
CA PHE A 247 -33.66 -0.90 -2.57
C PHE A 247 -34.39 -1.33 -3.86
N GLY A 248 -34.07 -0.69 -5.01
CA GLY A 248 -34.73 -0.93 -6.29
C GLY A 248 -34.57 -2.34 -6.82
N ASP A 249 -33.43 -2.97 -6.61
CA ASP A 249 -33.07 -4.26 -7.21
C ASP A 249 -33.25 -5.47 -6.30
N MET A 250 -33.90 -5.26 -5.15
CA MET A 250 -34.20 -6.34 -4.22
C MET A 250 -34.96 -7.49 -4.86
N SER A 251 -34.52 -8.70 -4.60
CA SER A 251 -35.15 -9.92 -5.09
C SER A 251 -34.86 -11.12 -4.19
N ARG A 252 -35.56 -12.22 -4.39
CA ARG A 252 -35.18 -13.53 -3.85
C ARG A 252 -34.20 -14.18 -4.80
N SER A 253 -32.93 -14.22 -4.43
CA SER A 253 -31.86 -14.75 -5.28
C SER A 253 -30.83 -15.52 -4.46
N TRP A 254 -29.75 -15.97 -5.10
CA TRP A 254 -28.64 -16.63 -4.43
C TRP A 254 -27.92 -15.66 -3.49
N ILE A 255 -27.65 -16.10 -2.23
CA ILE A 255 -26.87 -15.29 -1.27
C ILE A 255 -25.49 -14.96 -1.82
N ALA A 256 -24.85 -15.92 -2.51
CA ALA A 256 -23.57 -15.71 -3.17
C ALA A 256 -23.60 -14.60 -4.24
N ALA A 257 -24.78 -14.34 -4.85
CA ALA A 257 -24.92 -13.24 -5.82
C ALA A 257 -24.78 -11.85 -5.18
N GLU A 258 -25.23 -11.64 -3.94
CA GLU A 258 -24.99 -10.37 -3.23
C GLU A 258 -23.50 -10.06 -3.09
N LEU A 259 -22.73 -11.04 -2.62
CA LEU A 259 -21.27 -10.90 -2.51
C LEU A 259 -20.61 -10.71 -3.89
N ALA A 260 -21.10 -11.42 -4.92
CA ALA A 260 -20.57 -11.29 -6.28
C ALA A 260 -20.76 -9.88 -6.85
N VAL A 261 -21.94 -9.27 -6.62
CA VAL A 261 -22.21 -7.87 -7.02
C VAL A 261 -21.23 -6.91 -6.32
N THR A 262 -21.04 -7.09 -5.01
CA THR A 262 -20.09 -6.29 -4.23
C THR A 262 -18.65 -6.47 -4.74
N CYS A 263 -18.20 -7.71 -5.00
CA CYS A 263 -16.87 -7.99 -5.53
C CYS A 263 -16.66 -7.39 -6.93
N ALA A 264 -17.67 -7.51 -7.82
CA ALA A 264 -17.60 -6.92 -9.15
C ALA A 264 -17.42 -5.39 -9.08
N ALA A 265 -18.20 -4.72 -8.24
CA ALA A 265 -18.10 -3.27 -8.03
C ALA A 265 -16.73 -2.85 -7.50
N LEU A 266 -16.04 -3.68 -6.72
CA LEU A 266 -14.72 -3.36 -6.17
C LEU A 266 -13.58 -3.46 -7.20
N LEU A 267 -13.73 -4.19 -8.30
CA LEU A 267 -12.63 -4.49 -9.23
C LEU A 267 -11.89 -3.26 -9.77
N HIS A 268 -12.57 -2.14 -9.93
CA HIS A 268 -11.94 -0.90 -10.40
C HIS A 268 -11.30 -0.06 -9.28
N GLN A 269 -11.54 -0.40 -8.00
CA GLN A 269 -11.07 0.36 -6.82
C GLN A 269 -9.98 -0.36 -6.03
N VAL A 270 -9.46 -1.49 -6.54
CA VAL A 270 -8.43 -2.30 -5.88
C VAL A 270 -6.99 -1.85 -6.18
N GLY A 271 -6.81 -0.81 -6.98
CA GLY A 271 -5.49 -0.26 -7.30
C GLY A 271 -4.61 -1.14 -8.18
N GLY A 272 -5.24 -1.99 -9.03
CA GLY A 272 -4.54 -2.87 -9.98
C GLY A 272 -4.24 -4.28 -9.44
N ASP A 273 -4.55 -4.59 -8.19
CA ASP A 273 -4.42 -5.94 -7.65
C ASP A 273 -5.59 -6.82 -8.12
N PRO A 274 -5.37 -7.88 -8.93
CA PRO A 274 -6.43 -8.72 -9.46
C PRO A 274 -7.17 -9.53 -8.38
N LEU A 275 -6.61 -9.67 -7.19
CA LEU A 275 -7.20 -10.35 -6.05
C LEU A 275 -7.58 -9.40 -4.91
N GLY A 276 -7.50 -8.10 -5.14
CA GLY A 276 -7.73 -7.07 -4.12
C GLY A 276 -9.16 -7.03 -3.54
N TRP A 277 -10.11 -7.74 -4.10
CA TRP A 277 -11.48 -7.91 -3.59
C TRP A 277 -11.58 -8.95 -2.45
N LEU A 278 -10.58 -9.81 -2.24
CA LEU A 278 -10.60 -10.88 -1.22
C LEU A 278 -10.87 -10.41 0.21
N PRO A 279 -10.44 -9.22 0.67
CA PRO A 279 -10.82 -8.72 1.98
C PRO A 279 -12.33 -8.63 2.20
N ALA A 280 -13.11 -8.32 1.14
CA ALA A 280 -14.56 -8.31 1.22
C ALA A 280 -15.14 -9.73 1.38
N VAL A 281 -14.56 -10.72 0.69
CA VAL A 281 -14.96 -12.13 0.82
C VAL A 281 -14.71 -12.66 2.23
N ALA A 282 -13.51 -12.43 2.76
CA ALA A 282 -13.18 -12.88 4.12
C ALA A 282 -14.09 -12.25 5.19
N ALA A 283 -14.40 -10.96 5.04
CA ALA A 283 -15.29 -10.25 5.95
C ALA A 283 -16.76 -10.70 5.82
N PHE A 284 -17.18 -11.07 4.62
CA PHE A 284 -18.51 -11.66 4.39
C PHE A 284 -18.61 -13.02 5.06
N ASP A 285 -17.63 -13.91 4.81
CA ASP A 285 -17.58 -15.27 5.38
C ASP A 285 -17.60 -15.28 6.91
N ALA A 286 -16.95 -14.34 7.54
CA ALA A 286 -16.95 -14.19 9.01
C ALA A 286 -18.36 -13.94 9.60
N ILE A 287 -19.31 -13.47 8.81
CA ILE A 287 -20.69 -13.15 9.23
C ILE A 287 -21.69 -14.16 8.67
N VAL A 288 -21.56 -14.50 7.39
CA VAL A 288 -22.36 -15.49 6.65
C VAL A 288 -21.41 -16.52 6.05
N PRO A 289 -21.14 -17.62 6.75
CA PRO A 289 -20.18 -18.61 6.28
C PRO A 289 -20.52 -19.14 4.88
N LEU A 290 -19.53 -19.15 4.01
CA LEU A 290 -19.63 -19.66 2.65
C LEU A 290 -19.31 -21.15 2.63
N ASP A 291 -20.17 -21.93 2.01
CA ASP A 291 -19.93 -23.35 1.80
C ASP A 291 -19.20 -23.61 0.46
N ALA A 292 -18.99 -24.89 0.14
CA ALA A 292 -18.25 -25.26 -1.06
C ALA A 292 -18.96 -24.84 -2.35
N ALA A 293 -20.30 -24.85 -2.38
CA ALA A 293 -21.09 -24.45 -3.55
C ALA A 293 -21.03 -22.92 -3.73
N ASP A 294 -21.15 -22.14 -2.64
CA ASP A 294 -21.01 -20.69 -2.66
C ASP A 294 -19.63 -20.28 -3.20
N VAL A 295 -18.55 -20.94 -2.74
CA VAL A 295 -17.16 -20.66 -3.18
C VAL A 295 -16.98 -20.97 -4.66
N GLU A 296 -17.50 -22.13 -5.14
CA GLU A 296 -17.38 -22.49 -6.56
C GLU A 296 -18.19 -21.56 -7.48
N ALA A 297 -19.32 -21.03 -6.97
CA ALA A 297 -20.20 -20.13 -7.70
C ALA A 297 -19.70 -18.67 -7.73
N LEU A 298 -18.96 -18.23 -6.70
CA LEU A 298 -18.70 -16.79 -6.48
C LEU A 298 -18.02 -16.13 -7.69
N TRP A 299 -16.90 -16.67 -8.18
CA TRP A 299 -16.21 -16.03 -9.31
C TRP A 299 -17.01 -16.09 -10.61
N PRO A 300 -17.63 -17.21 -11.01
CA PRO A 300 -18.60 -17.23 -12.11
C PRO A 300 -19.69 -16.16 -12.01
N LEU A 301 -20.22 -15.89 -10.81
CA LEU A 301 -21.22 -14.85 -10.59
C LEU A 301 -20.63 -13.43 -10.76
N VAL A 302 -19.38 -13.19 -10.30
CA VAL A 302 -18.68 -11.91 -10.53
C VAL A 302 -18.50 -11.63 -12.01
N VAL A 303 -18.06 -12.64 -12.78
CA VAL A 303 -17.89 -12.54 -14.24
C VAL A 303 -19.24 -12.29 -14.92
N LEU A 304 -20.28 -13.01 -14.50
CA LEU A 304 -21.63 -12.87 -15.03
C LEU A 304 -22.20 -11.47 -14.74
N ARG A 305 -21.95 -10.91 -13.55
CA ARG A 305 -22.35 -9.52 -13.23
C ARG A 305 -21.69 -8.53 -14.18
N GLY A 306 -20.37 -8.64 -14.42
CA GLY A 306 -19.67 -7.79 -15.38
C GLY A 306 -20.21 -7.90 -16.81
N ALA A 307 -20.52 -9.12 -17.26
CA ALA A 307 -21.11 -9.35 -18.58
C ALA A 307 -22.52 -8.73 -18.70
N THR A 308 -23.32 -8.82 -17.63
CA THR A 308 -24.66 -8.25 -17.57
C THR A 308 -24.62 -6.73 -17.61
N LEU A 309 -23.71 -6.08 -16.86
CA LEU A 309 -23.50 -4.63 -16.89
C LEU A 309 -23.21 -4.14 -18.31
N VAL A 310 -22.18 -4.70 -18.94
CA VAL A 310 -21.79 -4.32 -20.30
C VAL A 310 -22.93 -4.52 -21.29
N ALA A 311 -23.64 -5.64 -21.24
CA ALA A 311 -24.72 -5.91 -22.17
C ALA A 311 -25.91 -4.96 -21.98
N ALA A 312 -26.23 -4.61 -20.73
CA ALA A 312 -27.29 -3.65 -20.41
C ALA A 312 -26.95 -2.22 -20.85
N ASP A 313 -25.74 -1.76 -20.62
CA ASP A 313 -25.27 -0.44 -21.04
C ASP A 313 -25.30 -0.29 -22.57
N GLU A 314 -24.77 -1.25 -23.29
CA GLU A 314 -24.76 -1.23 -24.77
C GLU A 314 -26.19 -1.24 -25.32
N LYS A 315 -27.13 -1.95 -24.68
CA LYS A 315 -28.55 -1.89 -25.02
C LYS A 315 -29.12 -0.50 -24.77
N GLN A 316 -28.87 0.08 -23.58
CA GLN A 316 -29.42 1.40 -23.25
C GLN A 316 -28.88 2.50 -24.18
N LEU A 317 -27.58 2.47 -24.49
CA LEU A 317 -26.99 3.42 -25.45
C LEU A 317 -27.52 3.24 -26.87
N ALA A 318 -27.85 2.02 -27.26
CA ALA A 318 -28.49 1.78 -28.57
C ALA A 318 -29.91 2.35 -28.62
N LEU A 319 -30.65 2.33 -27.49
CA LEU A 319 -32.01 2.89 -27.37
C LEU A 319 -32.01 4.40 -27.16
N ASP A 320 -31.13 4.92 -26.31
CA ASP A 320 -30.96 6.35 -26.09
C ASP A 320 -29.47 6.77 -26.11
N PRO A 321 -28.94 7.15 -27.30
CA PRO A 321 -27.54 7.58 -27.43
C PRO A 321 -27.16 8.83 -26.66
N ARG A 322 -28.12 9.55 -26.08
CA ARG A 322 -27.91 10.79 -25.31
C ARG A 322 -27.95 10.56 -23.80
N ASN A 323 -28.09 9.33 -23.36
CA ASN A 323 -28.03 8.99 -21.95
C ASN A 323 -26.61 9.24 -21.41
N GLY A 324 -26.39 10.40 -20.79
CA GLY A 324 -25.08 10.83 -20.31
C GLY A 324 -24.55 10.00 -19.14
N TYR A 325 -25.43 9.43 -18.33
CA TYR A 325 -25.03 8.57 -17.20
C TYR A 325 -24.40 7.27 -17.71
N VAL A 326 -25.09 6.57 -18.60
CA VAL A 326 -24.58 5.30 -19.17
C VAL A 326 -23.34 5.55 -20.02
N ALA A 327 -23.32 6.63 -20.80
CA ALA A 327 -22.14 6.99 -21.59
C ALA A 327 -20.89 7.26 -20.74
N THR A 328 -21.05 7.79 -19.53
CA THR A 328 -19.96 8.04 -18.60
C THR A 328 -19.44 6.73 -17.95
N ASN A 329 -20.32 5.80 -17.64
CA ASN A 329 -19.96 4.58 -16.92
C ASN A 329 -19.51 3.42 -17.84
N ARG A 330 -19.84 3.50 -19.11
CA ARG A 330 -19.57 2.44 -20.11
C ARG A 330 -18.15 1.90 -20.09
N ASP A 331 -17.16 2.78 -20.11
CA ASP A 331 -15.74 2.35 -20.11
C ASP A 331 -15.33 1.68 -18.79
N LEU A 332 -15.94 2.11 -17.69
CA LEU A 332 -15.75 1.51 -16.38
C LEU A 332 -16.34 0.09 -16.34
N ASP A 333 -17.56 -0.10 -16.84
CA ASP A 333 -18.22 -1.41 -16.84
C ASP A 333 -17.50 -2.41 -17.75
N TRP A 334 -16.95 -1.94 -18.89
CA TRP A 334 -16.04 -2.75 -19.70
C TRP A 334 -14.75 -3.10 -18.94
N ALA A 335 -14.17 -2.18 -18.18
CA ALA A 335 -12.98 -2.46 -17.37
C ALA A 335 -13.26 -3.49 -16.27
N ILE A 336 -14.41 -3.40 -15.61
CA ILE A 336 -14.88 -4.38 -14.61
C ILE A 336 -15.02 -5.77 -15.24
N PHE A 337 -15.70 -5.87 -16.40
CA PHE A 337 -15.86 -7.13 -17.11
C PHE A 337 -14.52 -7.75 -17.52
N GLU A 338 -13.63 -6.96 -18.12
CA GLU A 338 -12.32 -7.46 -18.56
C GLU A 338 -11.43 -7.85 -17.37
N ALA A 339 -11.47 -7.10 -16.29
CA ALA A 339 -10.77 -7.46 -15.05
C ALA A 339 -11.26 -8.80 -14.51
N ALA A 340 -12.59 -8.99 -14.40
CA ALA A 340 -13.19 -10.26 -13.98
C ALA A 340 -12.83 -11.42 -14.90
N ALA A 341 -12.94 -11.20 -16.22
CA ALA A 341 -12.69 -12.22 -17.24
C ALA A 341 -11.20 -12.58 -17.41
N SER A 342 -10.29 -11.74 -16.92
CA SER A 342 -8.85 -11.98 -17.01
C SER A 342 -8.30 -12.91 -15.93
N VAL A 343 -9.00 -13.03 -14.80
CA VAL A 343 -8.54 -13.90 -13.70
C VAL A 343 -8.89 -15.36 -14.02
N PRO A 344 -7.91 -16.27 -14.06
CA PRO A 344 -8.17 -17.69 -14.30
C PRO A 344 -9.12 -18.29 -13.24
N TRP A 345 -10.11 -19.04 -13.67
CA TRP A 345 -11.13 -19.65 -12.81
C TRP A 345 -10.52 -20.40 -11.61
N ALA A 346 -9.51 -21.23 -11.89
CA ALA A 346 -8.86 -22.00 -10.84
C ALA A 346 -8.09 -21.12 -9.84
N LEU A 347 -7.53 -19.99 -10.30
CA LEU A 347 -6.87 -19.03 -9.41
C LEU A 347 -7.89 -18.36 -8.50
N ALA A 348 -9.01 -17.91 -9.04
CA ALA A 348 -10.07 -17.30 -8.25
C ALA A 348 -10.62 -18.28 -7.20
N ASP A 349 -10.95 -19.53 -7.58
CA ASP A 349 -11.40 -20.57 -6.65
C ASP A 349 -10.36 -20.84 -5.54
N ALA A 350 -9.09 -20.99 -5.90
CA ALA A 350 -8.03 -21.23 -4.93
C ALA A 350 -7.86 -20.04 -3.97
N ALA A 351 -7.95 -18.81 -4.47
CA ALA A 351 -7.83 -17.59 -3.68
C ALA A 351 -9.02 -17.39 -2.72
N ILE A 352 -10.24 -17.66 -3.19
CA ILE A 352 -11.45 -17.61 -2.36
C ILE A 352 -11.34 -18.65 -1.24
N ARG A 353 -10.99 -19.91 -1.56
CA ARG A 353 -10.79 -20.97 -0.56
C ARG A 353 -9.76 -20.62 0.50
N ASP A 354 -8.68 -19.95 0.09
CA ASP A 354 -7.69 -19.46 1.05
C ASP A 354 -8.26 -18.37 1.96
N ALA A 355 -9.03 -17.43 1.40
CA ALA A 355 -9.61 -16.33 2.15
C ALA A 355 -10.63 -16.76 3.19
N VAL A 356 -11.37 -17.88 2.91
CA VAL A 356 -12.39 -18.42 3.82
C VAL A 356 -11.93 -19.68 4.56
N ALA A 357 -10.64 -20.00 4.53
CA ALA A 357 -10.02 -21.14 5.18
C ALA A 357 -10.66 -22.53 4.82
N LEU A 358 -11.26 -22.64 3.63
CA LEU A 358 -11.80 -23.90 3.13
C LEU A 358 -10.69 -24.78 2.53
N PRO A 359 -10.65 -26.08 2.87
CA PRO A 359 -9.70 -27.00 2.26
C PRO A 359 -9.92 -27.12 0.74
N ALA A 360 -8.88 -27.46 0.02
CA ALA A 360 -9.02 -27.85 -1.36
C ALA A 360 -9.98 -29.06 -1.48
N PRO A 361 -10.76 -29.16 -2.58
CA PRO A 361 -11.56 -30.35 -2.81
C PRO A 361 -10.71 -31.61 -2.69
N ALA A 362 -11.27 -32.67 -2.07
CA ALA A 362 -10.59 -33.96 -2.01
C ALA A 362 -10.30 -34.43 -3.43
N ARG A 363 -9.03 -34.49 -3.81
CA ARG A 363 -8.61 -35.00 -5.11
C ARG A 363 -8.44 -36.51 -5.07
N ALA A 364 -8.70 -37.16 -6.21
CA ALA A 364 -8.11 -38.46 -6.49
C ALA A 364 -6.58 -38.32 -6.24
N THR A 365 -5.98 -39.30 -5.57
CA THR A 365 -4.54 -39.34 -5.27
C THR A 365 -3.77 -39.02 -6.56
N ALA A 366 -2.91 -37.99 -6.51
CA ALA A 366 -2.04 -37.68 -7.62
C ALA A 366 -1.29 -38.98 -8.04
N PRO A 367 -1.10 -39.23 -9.34
CA PRO A 367 -0.35 -40.42 -9.79
C PRO A 367 1.03 -40.42 -9.11
N ALA A 368 1.54 -41.62 -8.82
CA ALA A 368 2.90 -41.77 -8.36
C ALA A 368 3.83 -41.36 -9.51
N PHE A 369 4.51 -40.23 -9.38
CA PHE A 369 5.45 -39.76 -10.36
C PHE A 369 6.81 -40.43 -10.24
N THR A 370 7.42 -40.72 -11.38
CA THR A 370 8.84 -41.07 -11.48
C THR A 370 9.63 -39.83 -11.90
N PRO A 371 10.92 -39.72 -11.50
CA PRO A 371 11.74 -38.59 -11.91
C PRO A 371 11.83 -38.47 -13.43
N VAL A 372 11.71 -37.24 -13.95
CA VAL A 372 11.82 -36.94 -15.40
C VAL A 372 13.28 -37.02 -15.88
N ILE A 373 14.24 -37.01 -14.96
CA ILE A 373 15.67 -37.20 -15.19
C ILE A 373 16.20 -38.14 -14.13
N ASP A 374 16.85 -39.24 -14.56
CA ASP A 374 17.45 -40.21 -13.66
C ASP A 374 18.73 -39.71 -13.01
N GLY A 375 19.02 -40.19 -11.78
CA GLY A 375 20.30 -40.05 -11.11
C GLY A 375 20.59 -38.61 -10.63
N LEU A 376 19.59 -37.84 -10.27
CA LEU A 376 19.76 -36.65 -9.44
C LEU A 376 19.93 -37.12 -7.98
N ALA A 377 21.06 -36.80 -7.36
CA ALA A 377 21.28 -37.06 -5.94
C ALA A 377 21.48 -35.72 -5.23
N ALA A 378 20.71 -35.48 -4.17
CA ALA A 378 20.65 -34.20 -3.50
C ALA A 378 22.00 -33.66 -3.05
N GLU A 379 22.90 -34.58 -2.62
CA GLU A 379 24.27 -34.25 -2.16
C GLU A 379 25.18 -33.73 -3.28
N HIS A 380 24.80 -33.89 -4.54
CA HIS A 380 25.58 -33.48 -5.71
C HIS A 380 25.01 -32.27 -6.45
N VAL A 381 23.83 -31.75 -5.98
CA VAL A 381 23.15 -30.64 -6.62
C VAL A 381 23.45 -29.34 -5.86
N GLY A 382 24.14 -28.43 -6.52
CA GLY A 382 24.36 -27.08 -6.01
C GLY A 382 23.04 -26.27 -5.99
N ILE A 383 22.90 -25.36 -5.05
CA ILE A 383 21.74 -24.47 -5.02
C ILE A 383 22.09 -23.15 -5.72
N ALA A 384 21.39 -22.86 -6.80
CA ALA A 384 21.39 -21.56 -7.44
C ALA A 384 20.41 -20.65 -6.69
N ASP A 385 20.87 -20.01 -5.62
CA ASP A 385 20.05 -19.12 -4.79
C ASP A 385 19.81 -17.78 -5.51
N LEU A 386 18.57 -17.54 -5.92
CA LEU A 386 18.12 -16.33 -6.63
C LEU A 386 17.29 -15.41 -5.73
N SER A 387 17.21 -15.70 -4.44
CA SER A 387 16.43 -14.93 -3.47
C SER A 387 17.09 -13.59 -3.10
N ALA A 388 16.34 -12.78 -2.35
CA ALA A 388 16.84 -11.51 -1.81
C ALA A 388 18.08 -11.67 -0.91
N THR A 389 18.34 -12.87 -0.35
CA THR A 389 19.48 -13.16 0.55
C THR A 389 20.71 -13.69 -0.17
N SER A 390 20.65 -13.93 -1.48
CA SER A 390 21.76 -14.48 -2.27
C SER A 390 22.98 -13.54 -2.33
N GLU A 391 24.14 -13.98 -1.87
CA GLU A 391 25.41 -13.23 -1.98
C GLU A 391 25.87 -13.07 -3.43
N ALA A 392 25.54 -14.01 -4.31
CA ALA A 392 25.87 -13.95 -5.74
C ALA A 392 25.20 -12.76 -6.45
N LEU A 393 24.13 -12.22 -5.87
CA LEU A 393 23.37 -11.07 -6.37
C LEU A 393 23.76 -9.74 -5.71
N ASP A 394 24.84 -9.67 -4.94
CA ASP A 394 25.34 -8.47 -4.27
C ASP A 394 25.75 -7.36 -5.26
N GLU A 395 25.91 -6.17 -4.74
CA GLU A 395 26.36 -4.97 -5.46
C GLU A 395 25.47 -4.58 -6.67
N GLY A 396 24.20 -4.96 -6.66
CA GLY A 396 23.25 -4.65 -7.74
C GLY A 396 23.30 -5.63 -8.91
N ARG A 397 24.09 -6.71 -8.83
CA ARG A 397 24.24 -7.71 -9.91
C ARG A 397 22.92 -8.36 -10.34
N TRP A 398 21.91 -8.34 -9.47
CA TRP A 398 20.57 -8.82 -9.79
C TRP A 398 19.86 -8.03 -10.89
N LEU A 399 20.31 -6.82 -11.18
CA LEU A 399 19.82 -5.99 -12.29
C LEU A 399 20.50 -6.30 -13.63
N ASP A 400 21.62 -7.03 -13.61
CA ASP A 400 22.37 -7.29 -14.82
C ASP A 400 21.67 -8.31 -15.72
N PRO A 401 21.67 -8.11 -17.03
CA PRO A 401 21.30 -9.17 -17.96
C PRO A 401 22.12 -10.44 -17.71
N GLY A 402 21.46 -11.61 -17.64
CA GLY A 402 22.13 -12.88 -17.35
C GLY A 402 22.57 -13.07 -15.88
N ALA A 403 22.01 -12.30 -14.94
CA ALA A 403 22.26 -12.49 -13.51
C ALA A 403 21.99 -13.94 -13.06
N GLU A 404 20.86 -14.51 -13.46
CA GLU A 404 20.51 -15.89 -13.14
C GLU A 404 21.52 -16.91 -13.74
N ASP A 405 22.02 -16.66 -14.96
CA ASP A 405 23.02 -17.53 -15.60
C ASP A 405 24.33 -17.60 -14.80
N ARG A 406 24.75 -16.45 -14.25
CA ARG A 406 25.94 -16.42 -13.38
C ARG A 406 25.75 -17.19 -12.09
N VAL A 407 24.58 -17.00 -11.43
CA VAL A 407 24.27 -17.72 -10.19
C VAL A 407 24.26 -19.23 -10.41
N PHE A 408 23.67 -19.69 -11.52
CA PHE A 408 23.70 -21.09 -11.90
C PHE A 408 25.13 -21.59 -12.17
N ALA A 409 25.95 -20.82 -12.88
CA ALA A 409 27.35 -21.18 -13.14
C ALA A 409 28.19 -21.23 -11.87
N GLU A 410 27.97 -20.35 -10.91
CA GLU A 410 28.63 -20.36 -9.61
C GLU A 410 28.19 -21.56 -8.74
N ALA A 411 26.93 -22.00 -8.88
CA ALA A 411 26.40 -23.16 -8.16
C ALA A 411 26.89 -24.51 -8.72
N GLY A 412 27.41 -24.53 -9.96
CA GLY A 412 28.02 -25.67 -10.59
C GLY A 412 27.29 -26.25 -11.81
N ASP A 413 27.85 -27.28 -12.45
CA ASP A 413 27.28 -27.90 -13.64
C ASP A 413 25.95 -28.61 -13.38
N LEU A 414 25.70 -29.03 -12.15
CA LEU A 414 24.46 -29.59 -11.66
C LEU A 414 23.94 -28.67 -10.54
N ALA A 415 22.96 -27.79 -10.88
CA ALA A 415 22.47 -26.79 -9.99
C ALA A 415 20.95 -26.66 -10.05
N LEU A 416 20.31 -26.30 -8.93
CA LEU A 416 18.87 -26.18 -8.74
C LEU A 416 18.50 -24.76 -8.29
N ALA A 417 17.64 -24.07 -9.04
CA ALA A 417 16.86 -22.95 -8.53
C ALA A 417 15.47 -23.46 -8.08
N ARG A 418 15.09 -23.08 -6.88
CA ARG A 418 14.04 -23.75 -6.12
C ARG A 418 12.64 -23.34 -6.52
N TYR A 419 11.68 -24.25 -6.40
CA TYR A 419 10.25 -23.99 -6.46
C TYR A 419 9.81 -23.11 -5.28
N GLY A 420 8.93 -22.18 -5.52
CA GLY A 420 8.41 -21.26 -4.51
C GLY A 420 9.39 -20.16 -4.08
N GLU A 421 10.60 -20.12 -4.67
CA GLU A 421 11.57 -19.06 -4.41
C GLU A 421 11.13 -17.75 -5.05
N HIS A 422 11.23 -16.66 -4.29
CA HIS A 422 11.05 -15.31 -4.82
C HIS A 422 12.35 -14.82 -5.43
N ARG A 423 12.42 -14.76 -6.75
CA ARG A 423 13.63 -14.41 -7.50
C ARG A 423 13.83 -12.90 -7.56
N LEU A 424 14.91 -12.41 -6.96
CA LEU A 424 15.27 -10.98 -6.89
C LEU A 424 15.47 -10.37 -8.30
N SER A 425 16.03 -11.15 -9.24
CA SER A 425 16.23 -10.73 -10.64
C SER A 425 14.94 -10.25 -11.34
N ARG A 426 13.77 -10.59 -10.79
CA ARG A 426 12.46 -10.21 -11.32
C ARG A 426 11.84 -9.01 -10.60
N GLY A 427 12.45 -8.53 -9.52
CA GLY A 427 11.94 -7.41 -8.71
C GLY A 427 11.84 -6.11 -9.50
N GLY A 428 12.95 -5.67 -10.07
CA GLY A 428 13.04 -4.39 -10.78
C GLY A 428 12.94 -3.18 -9.86
N ILE A 429 13.44 -2.02 -10.31
CA ILE A 429 13.32 -0.74 -9.59
C ILE A 429 12.19 0.11 -10.20
N HIS A 430 11.70 1.10 -9.44
CA HIS A 430 10.63 2.02 -9.87
C HIS A 430 9.35 1.31 -10.34
N ARG A 431 8.98 0.24 -9.65
CA ARG A 431 7.74 -0.48 -9.92
C ARG A 431 6.70 -0.19 -8.86
N ALA A 432 5.61 0.43 -9.29
CA ALA A 432 4.45 0.65 -8.44
C ALA A 432 3.61 -0.62 -8.27
N ASP A 433 3.59 -1.47 -9.30
CA ASP A 433 2.89 -2.75 -9.27
C ASP A 433 3.74 -3.83 -8.60
N GLU A 434 3.07 -4.81 -8.02
CA GLU A 434 3.71 -5.95 -7.41
C GLU A 434 4.35 -6.86 -8.49
N PRO A 435 5.67 -7.13 -8.43
CA PRO A 435 6.34 -7.94 -9.44
C PRO A 435 6.03 -9.44 -9.26
N ALA A 436 5.92 -10.17 -10.37
CA ALA A 436 5.80 -11.62 -10.35
C ALA A 436 7.18 -12.27 -10.08
N THR A 437 7.49 -12.50 -8.83
CA THR A 437 8.80 -13.01 -8.37
C THR A 437 8.77 -14.47 -7.95
N CYS A 438 7.62 -14.99 -7.48
CA CYS A 438 7.51 -16.36 -6.95
C CYS A 438 7.55 -17.40 -8.07
N ALA A 439 8.56 -18.24 -8.11
CA ALA A 439 8.70 -19.31 -9.09
C ALA A 439 7.68 -20.45 -8.84
N LEU A 440 6.83 -20.73 -9.82
CA LEU A 440 5.87 -21.84 -9.77
C LEU A 440 6.43 -23.14 -10.41
N HIS A 441 7.74 -23.23 -10.52
CA HIS A 441 8.50 -24.34 -11.11
C HIS A 441 9.84 -24.48 -10.38
N ALA A 442 10.44 -25.65 -10.48
CA ALA A 442 11.85 -25.82 -10.21
C ALA A 442 12.64 -25.74 -11.52
N GLU A 443 13.88 -25.25 -11.48
CA GLU A 443 14.76 -25.16 -12.63
C GLU A 443 16.10 -25.81 -12.35
N VAL A 444 16.51 -26.80 -13.16
CA VAL A 444 17.72 -27.57 -12.93
C VAL A 444 18.69 -27.36 -14.09
N ALA A 445 19.90 -26.92 -13.78
CA ALA A 445 21.00 -26.97 -14.72
C ALA A 445 21.54 -28.41 -14.79
N VAL A 446 21.58 -28.97 -15.97
CA VAL A 446 22.08 -30.31 -16.25
C VAL A 446 22.72 -30.35 -17.63
N ALA A 447 23.58 -31.34 -17.88
CA ALA A 447 24.26 -31.47 -19.17
C ALA A 447 23.25 -31.55 -20.34
N ALA A 448 23.52 -30.82 -21.42
CA ALA A 448 22.76 -30.92 -22.66
C ALA A 448 22.79 -32.36 -23.23
N GLY A 449 21.69 -32.75 -23.83
CA GLY A 449 21.55 -34.12 -24.39
C GLY A 449 21.20 -35.20 -23.35
N ARG A 450 21.09 -34.87 -22.05
CA ARG A 450 20.62 -35.79 -21.02
C ARG A 450 19.18 -36.23 -21.32
N ALA A 451 18.90 -37.51 -21.21
CA ALA A 451 17.57 -38.06 -21.50
C ALA A 451 16.51 -37.53 -20.51
N VAL A 452 15.35 -37.23 -21.06
CA VAL A 452 14.16 -36.82 -20.31
C VAL A 452 13.08 -37.87 -20.58
N THR A 453 12.42 -38.35 -19.51
CA THR A 453 11.42 -39.44 -19.56
C THR A 453 10.07 -39.01 -19.03
N ALA A 454 9.04 -39.74 -19.41
CA ALA A 454 7.65 -39.50 -18.97
C ALA A 454 7.54 -39.83 -17.47
N PRO A 455 7.01 -38.89 -16.65
CA PRO A 455 6.91 -39.10 -15.21
C PRO A 455 5.81 -40.05 -14.75
N ALA A 456 4.83 -40.29 -15.61
CA ALA A 456 3.69 -41.13 -15.38
C ALA A 456 3.05 -41.56 -16.73
N GLU A 457 2.11 -42.50 -16.72
CA GLU A 457 1.26 -42.75 -17.87
C GLU A 457 0.45 -41.50 -18.22
N GLY A 458 0.43 -41.16 -19.52
CA GLY A 458 -0.27 -39.94 -19.96
C GLY A 458 -0.31 -39.72 -21.46
N VAL A 459 -0.82 -38.55 -21.83
CA VAL A 459 -0.94 -38.13 -23.24
C VAL A 459 -0.15 -36.82 -23.40
N VAL A 460 0.69 -36.74 -24.41
CA VAL A 460 1.39 -35.51 -24.78
C VAL A 460 0.38 -34.47 -25.26
N ALA A 461 0.14 -33.45 -24.45
CA ALA A 461 -0.76 -32.34 -24.80
C ALA A 461 -0.08 -31.36 -25.77
N GLU A 462 1.20 -31.08 -25.53
CA GLU A 462 2.02 -30.16 -26.33
C GLU A 462 3.42 -30.73 -26.54
N ALA A 463 3.95 -30.62 -27.76
CA ALA A 463 5.34 -30.88 -28.07
C ALA A 463 5.81 -29.89 -29.15
N GLY A 464 6.74 -29.01 -28.77
CA GLY A 464 7.31 -27.99 -29.62
C GLY A 464 8.77 -27.74 -29.30
N PRO A 465 9.45 -26.86 -30.04
CA PRO A 465 10.84 -26.53 -29.79
C PRO A 465 11.05 -26.04 -28.36
N GLY A 466 11.86 -26.79 -27.58
CA GLY A 466 12.17 -26.42 -26.19
C GLY A 466 11.06 -26.69 -25.17
N ARG A 467 9.93 -27.32 -25.54
CA ARG A 467 8.80 -27.51 -24.60
C ARG A 467 8.07 -28.83 -24.83
N VAL A 468 7.69 -29.49 -23.73
CA VAL A 468 6.76 -30.63 -23.70
C VAL A 468 5.77 -30.45 -22.55
N ALA A 469 4.49 -30.73 -22.82
CA ALA A 469 3.48 -30.85 -21.77
C ALA A 469 2.80 -32.22 -21.86
N ILE A 470 2.58 -32.86 -20.70
CA ILE A 470 1.98 -34.19 -20.59
C ILE A 470 0.78 -34.11 -19.69
N GLU A 471 -0.39 -34.53 -20.14
CA GLU A 471 -1.54 -34.77 -19.29
C GLU A 471 -1.48 -36.17 -18.71
N CYS A 472 -1.31 -36.21 -17.39
CA CYS A 472 -1.41 -37.38 -16.54
C CYS A 472 -2.72 -37.31 -15.75
N ASP A 473 -3.19 -38.41 -15.18
CA ASP A 473 -4.45 -38.47 -14.44
C ASP A 473 -4.64 -37.30 -13.43
N GLY A 474 -5.44 -36.31 -13.84
CA GLY A 474 -5.75 -35.12 -13.06
C GLY A 474 -4.65 -34.06 -12.93
N ALA A 475 -3.54 -34.18 -13.63
CA ALA A 475 -2.42 -33.25 -13.60
C ALA A 475 -1.80 -33.03 -14.98
N THR A 476 -1.19 -31.87 -15.18
CA THR A 476 -0.35 -31.55 -16.34
C THR A 476 1.08 -31.31 -15.86
N VAL A 477 2.05 -32.07 -16.40
CA VAL A 477 3.47 -31.82 -16.19
C VAL A 477 4.02 -31.05 -17.38
N ARG A 478 4.65 -29.91 -17.11
CA ARG A 478 5.27 -29.03 -18.12
C ARG A 478 6.76 -29.02 -17.95
N LEU A 479 7.46 -29.24 -19.06
CA LEU A 479 8.90 -29.29 -19.14
C LEU A 479 9.37 -28.29 -20.21
N ASP A 480 10.06 -27.23 -19.79
CA ASP A 480 10.73 -26.29 -20.70
C ASP A 480 12.23 -26.62 -20.72
N GLY A 481 12.90 -26.42 -21.85
CA GLY A 481 14.30 -26.76 -22.04
C GLY A 481 14.51 -28.20 -22.53
N VAL A 482 13.50 -28.81 -23.16
CA VAL A 482 13.53 -30.16 -23.73
C VAL A 482 13.43 -30.11 -25.26
N ASP A 483 14.34 -30.77 -25.96
CA ASP A 483 14.22 -31.09 -27.38
C ASP A 483 13.39 -32.38 -27.53
N PRO A 484 12.09 -32.29 -27.93
CA PRO A 484 11.19 -33.42 -27.86
C PRO A 484 11.47 -34.46 -28.94
N SER A 485 11.40 -35.75 -28.60
CA SER A 485 11.37 -36.89 -29.53
C SER A 485 9.95 -37.41 -29.78
N VAL A 486 8.96 -36.81 -29.14
CA VAL A 486 7.54 -37.18 -29.19
C VAL A 486 6.71 -36.12 -29.91
N ARG A 487 5.42 -36.41 -30.20
CA ARG A 487 4.47 -35.48 -30.84
C ARG A 487 3.23 -35.35 -29.97
N ALA A 488 2.55 -34.22 -30.07
CA ALA A 488 1.24 -34.06 -29.48
C ALA A 488 0.28 -35.18 -29.83
N GLY A 489 -0.52 -35.65 -28.89
CA GLY A 489 -1.41 -36.80 -29.00
C GLY A 489 -0.74 -38.16 -28.73
N ALA A 490 0.57 -38.25 -28.57
CA ALA A 490 1.24 -39.53 -28.24
C ALA A 490 0.85 -40.01 -26.84
N ARG A 491 0.52 -41.30 -26.71
CA ARG A 491 0.35 -41.96 -25.39
C ARG A 491 1.68 -42.53 -24.92
N LEU A 492 1.99 -42.32 -23.67
CA LEU A 492 3.24 -42.72 -23.04
C LEU A 492 2.96 -43.50 -21.75
N ALA A 493 3.81 -44.46 -21.46
CA ALA A 493 3.92 -45.07 -20.15
C ALA A 493 4.97 -44.32 -19.29
N ALA A 494 4.92 -44.50 -17.97
CA ALA A 494 5.98 -44.00 -17.08
C ALA A 494 7.35 -44.55 -17.54
N GLY A 495 8.34 -43.67 -17.65
CA GLY A 495 9.72 -43.99 -18.11
C GLY A 495 9.93 -43.96 -19.62
N ASP A 496 8.89 -43.81 -20.43
CA ASP A 496 9.05 -43.67 -21.88
C ASP A 496 9.85 -42.39 -22.23
N PRO A 497 10.71 -42.44 -23.27
CA PRO A 497 11.53 -41.29 -23.64
C PRO A 497 10.68 -40.14 -24.19
N LEU A 498 10.86 -38.95 -23.64
CA LEU A 498 10.25 -37.70 -24.08
C LEU A 498 11.13 -36.90 -25.03
N GLY A 499 12.43 -36.99 -24.83
CA GLY A 499 13.40 -36.16 -25.51
C GLY A 499 14.71 -36.07 -24.77
N ALA A 500 15.42 -34.98 -24.97
CA ALA A 500 16.67 -34.69 -24.28
C ALA A 500 16.71 -33.21 -23.85
N VAL A 501 17.51 -32.92 -22.83
CA VAL A 501 17.75 -31.54 -22.39
C VAL A 501 18.36 -30.75 -23.55
N ALA A 502 17.78 -29.58 -23.86
CA ALA A 502 18.23 -28.72 -24.95
C ALA A 502 19.62 -28.13 -24.74
N ALA A 503 20.18 -27.52 -25.78
CA ALA A 503 21.53 -26.94 -25.72
C ALA A 503 21.74 -25.86 -24.64
N ALA A 504 20.67 -25.22 -24.19
CA ALA A 504 20.69 -24.25 -23.09
C ALA A 504 21.02 -24.89 -21.71
N SER A 505 21.05 -26.21 -21.61
CA SER A 505 21.45 -27.00 -20.42
C SER A 505 20.64 -26.68 -19.17
N ARG A 506 19.39 -26.19 -19.30
CA ARG A 506 18.46 -25.97 -18.21
C ARG A 506 17.12 -26.60 -18.47
N LEU A 507 16.63 -27.34 -17.49
CA LEU A 507 15.29 -27.95 -17.49
C LEU A 507 14.44 -27.29 -16.45
N ARG A 508 13.33 -26.68 -16.87
CA ARG A 508 12.29 -26.18 -15.98
C ARG A 508 11.18 -27.21 -15.85
N VAL A 509 10.81 -27.51 -14.60
CA VAL A 509 9.79 -28.52 -14.28
C VAL A 509 8.66 -27.87 -13.49
N GLN A 510 7.44 -27.91 -14.04
CA GLN A 510 6.24 -27.37 -13.42
C GLN A 510 5.15 -28.45 -13.37
N LEU A 511 4.51 -28.59 -12.22
CA LEU A 511 3.36 -29.45 -12.01
C LEU A 511 2.11 -28.58 -11.89
N CYS A 512 1.09 -28.80 -12.72
CA CYS A 512 -0.20 -28.15 -12.63
C CYS A 512 -1.28 -29.18 -12.38
N VAL A 513 -2.06 -29.02 -11.30
CA VAL A 513 -3.10 -29.96 -10.90
C VAL A 513 -4.52 -29.44 -11.21
N ALA A 514 -4.65 -28.36 -11.96
CA ALA A 514 -5.92 -27.83 -12.47
C ALA A 514 -6.02 -28.08 -13.99
N PRO A 515 -6.91 -28.96 -14.45
CA PRO A 515 -7.06 -29.27 -15.87
C PRO A 515 -7.40 -28.03 -16.70
N GLY A 516 -6.78 -27.92 -17.89
CA GLY A 516 -7.02 -26.81 -18.82
C GLY A 516 -6.51 -25.44 -18.39
N VAL A 517 -5.76 -25.36 -17.29
CA VAL A 517 -5.11 -24.12 -16.87
C VAL A 517 -3.72 -24.03 -17.48
N ASP A 518 -3.38 -22.87 -18.04
CA ASP A 518 -2.04 -22.50 -18.45
C ASP A 518 -1.40 -21.61 -17.36
N PRO A 519 -0.68 -22.16 -16.38
CA PRO A 519 -0.12 -21.38 -15.30
C PRO A 519 1.07 -20.57 -15.77
N PRO A 520 1.28 -19.35 -15.21
CA PRO A 520 2.50 -18.60 -15.47
C PRO A 520 3.71 -19.31 -14.84
N ALA A 521 4.89 -18.98 -15.32
CA ALA A 521 6.13 -19.46 -14.68
C ALA A 521 6.37 -18.82 -13.31
N PHE A 522 5.89 -17.58 -13.12
CA PHE A 522 6.04 -16.81 -11.90
C PHE A 522 4.72 -16.15 -11.49
N ALA A 523 4.47 -16.08 -10.20
CA ALA A 523 3.34 -15.39 -9.61
C ALA A 523 3.78 -14.13 -8.84
N ALA A 524 2.88 -13.14 -8.77
CA ALA A 524 3.01 -12.05 -7.82
C ALA A 524 2.89 -12.59 -6.38
N PRO A 525 3.61 -12.03 -5.40
CA PRO A 525 3.56 -12.47 -4.01
C PRO A 525 2.14 -12.57 -3.44
N SER A 526 1.26 -11.60 -3.71
CA SER A 526 -0.15 -11.62 -3.29
C SER A 526 -0.94 -12.82 -3.82
N ALA A 527 -0.62 -13.30 -5.02
CA ALA A 527 -1.27 -14.45 -5.65
C ALA A 527 -0.50 -15.77 -5.48
N ALA A 528 0.72 -15.72 -4.94
CA ALA A 528 1.61 -16.89 -4.89
C ALA A 528 1.00 -18.07 -4.14
N ARG A 529 0.32 -17.81 -3.01
CA ARG A 529 -0.30 -18.87 -2.22
C ARG A 529 -1.39 -19.61 -3.00
N ALA A 530 -2.26 -18.88 -3.69
CA ALA A 530 -3.32 -19.45 -4.52
C ALA A 530 -2.73 -20.23 -5.72
N TRP A 531 -1.72 -19.67 -6.40
CA TRP A 531 -1.03 -20.36 -7.48
C TRP A 531 -0.31 -21.64 -7.02
N ARG A 532 0.32 -21.65 -5.84
CA ARG A 532 0.97 -22.85 -5.29
C ARG A 532 -0.01 -23.98 -4.97
N ARG A 533 -1.29 -23.70 -4.78
CA ARG A 533 -2.34 -24.74 -4.71
C ARG A 533 -2.64 -25.36 -6.07
N ILE A 534 -2.51 -24.58 -7.14
CA ILE A 534 -2.73 -25.01 -8.52
C ILE A 534 -1.47 -25.67 -9.08
N CYS A 535 -0.32 -25.10 -8.75
CA CYS A 535 0.99 -25.57 -9.15
C CYS A 535 1.77 -26.00 -7.88
N PRO A 536 1.51 -27.22 -7.36
CA PRO A 536 2.22 -27.71 -6.17
C PRO A 536 3.69 -28.01 -6.47
N ASP A 537 4.43 -28.25 -5.41
CA ASP A 537 5.86 -28.60 -5.42
C ASP A 537 6.16 -29.76 -6.38
N PRO A 538 7.02 -29.55 -7.38
CA PRO A 538 7.40 -30.57 -8.35
C PRO A 538 8.51 -31.52 -7.87
N SER A 539 8.89 -31.54 -6.59
CA SER A 539 9.93 -32.43 -6.03
C SER A 539 9.76 -33.91 -6.45
N PRO A 540 8.53 -34.47 -6.50
CA PRO A 540 8.35 -35.84 -6.97
C PRO A 540 8.80 -36.08 -8.42
N LEU A 541 8.76 -35.04 -9.26
CA LEU A 541 9.19 -35.10 -10.67
C LEU A 541 10.70 -35.03 -10.84
N LEU A 542 11.43 -34.59 -9.81
CA LEU A 542 12.89 -34.52 -9.81
C LEU A 542 13.54 -35.61 -8.95
N GLY A 543 12.77 -36.24 -8.06
CA GLY A 543 13.29 -37.24 -7.11
C GLY A 543 14.18 -36.66 -6.01
N ILE A 544 14.21 -35.31 -5.90
CA ILE A 544 14.92 -34.57 -4.85
C ILE A 544 14.03 -33.45 -4.35
N ASP A 545 14.24 -33.02 -3.10
CA ASP A 545 13.57 -31.84 -2.55
C ASP A 545 14.02 -30.57 -3.28
N CYS A 546 13.08 -29.87 -3.91
CA CYS A 546 13.34 -28.66 -4.65
C CYS A 546 12.58 -27.45 -4.13
N ALA A 547 11.89 -27.55 -2.99
CA ALA A 547 11.16 -26.43 -2.40
C ALA A 547 12.10 -25.40 -1.77
N ALA A 548 11.77 -24.12 -1.97
CA ALA A 548 12.40 -23.05 -1.19
C ALA A 548 11.93 -23.10 0.27
N PRO A 549 12.76 -22.66 1.23
CA PRO A 549 12.32 -22.48 2.60
C PRO A 549 11.09 -21.56 2.65
N ASP A 550 10.15 -21.90 3.50
CA ASP A 550 8.96 -21.07 3.66
C ASP A 550 9.31 -19.79 4.40
N VAL A 551 8.94 -18.64 3.82
CA VAL A 551 9.14 -17.33 4.41
C VAL A 551 7.78 -16.80 4.85
N ASP A 552 7.59 -16.69 6.16
CA ASP A 552 6.35 -16.21 6.77
C ASP A 552 6.63 -14.89 7.52
N ALA A 553 6.45 -13.79 6.81
CA ALA A 553 6.66 -12.44 7.36
C ALA A 553 5.71 -12.13 8.53
N ALA A 554 4.48 -12.64 8.50
CA ALA A 554 3.51 -12.43 9.58
C ALA A 554 3.94 -13.16 10.85
N ARG A 555 4.44 -14.38 10.73
CA ARG A 555 5.00 -15.14 11.85
C ARG A 555 6.27 -14.47 12.41
N LEU A 556 7.13 -13.95 11.54
CA LEU A 556 8.30 -13.18 11.98
C LEU A 556 7.87 -11.94 12.77
N PHE A 557 6.88 -11.20 12.26
CA PHE A 557 6.35 -10.03 12.93
C PHE A 557 5.77 -10.37 14.31
N THR A 558 4.97 -11.43 14.41
CA THR A 558 4.44 -11.92 15.70
C THR A 558 5.57 -12.22 16.69
N ARG A 559 6.60 -12.96 16.26
CA ARG A 559 7.78 -13.27 17.11
C ARG A 559 8.51 -12.00 17.56
N ARG A 560 8.62 -11.00 16.69
CA ARG A 560 9.21 -9.70 17.03
C ARG A 560 8.41 -9.02 18.15
N GLU A 561 7.08 -8.96 18.01
CA GLU A 561 6.20 -8.32 19.00
C GLU A 561 6.20 -9.02 20.36
N GLU A 562 6.56 -10.31 20.42
CA GLU A 562 6.68 -11.07 21.66
C GLU A 562 7.93 -10.69 22.47
N VAL A 563 9.04 -10.30 21.82
CA VAL A 563 10.35 -10.13 22.48
C VAL A 563 10.95 -8.74 22.34
N PHE A 564 10.50 -7.94 21.38
CA PHE A 564 11.01 -6.58 21.14
C PHE A 564 10.15 -5.56 21.87
N ALA A 565 10.77 -4.59 22.51
CA ALA A 565 10.05 -3.62 23.32
C ALA A 565 9.12 -2.72 22.47
N ARG A 566 7.84 -2.66 22.81
CA ARG A 566 6.83 -1.89 22.08
C ARG A 566 7.10 -0.37 22.05
N VAL A 567 7.93 0.14 22.94
CA VAL A 567 8.39 1.53 22.92
C VAL A 567 9.25 1.86 21.70
N GLN A 568 9.71 0.85 20.98
CA GLN A 568 10.35 1.00 19.66
C GLN A 568 9.33 0.59 18.58
N PRO A 569 8.49 1.53 18.10
CA PRO A 569 7.44 1.21 17.15
C PRO A 569 8.01 0.79 15.79
N HIS A 570 7.23 0.02 15.06
CA HIS A 570 7.47 -0.27 13.64
C HIS A 570 6.79 0.79 12.77
N TYR A 571 7.22 0.90 11.53
CA TYR A 571 6.75 1.95 10.63
C TYR A 571 5.38 1.72 10.04
N TYR A 572 4.92 0.56 9.81
CA TYR A 572 3.69 0.25 9.10
C TYR A 572 2.85 -0.72 9.91
N ALA A 573 1.53 -0.75 9.70
CA ALA A 573 0.66 -1.73 10.35
C ALA A 573 1.09 -3.16 10.03
N GLU A 574 1.48 -3.41 8.79
CA GLU A 574 2.07 -4.66 8.32
C GLU A 574 3.44 -4.37 7.69
N PRO A 575 4.52 -4.36 8.48
CA PRO A 575 5.84 -4.02 7.97
C PRO A 575 6.37 -5.12 7.04
N PRO A 576 6.95 -4.75 5.87
CA PRO A 576 7.61 -5.73 5.01
C PRO A 576 8.85 -6.30 5.69
N GLN A 577 9.14 -7.59 5.44
CA GLN A 577 10.37 -8.22 5.92
C GLN A 577 11.53 -7.82 5.00
N ILE A 578 12.26 -6.77 5.38
CA ILE A 578 13.40 -6.25 4.63
C ILE A 578 14.64 -7.09 4.93
N GLU A 579 15.25 -7.65 3.89
CA GLU A 579 16.46 -8.49 4.00
C GLU A 579 17.66 -7.93 3.23
N ARG A 580 17.42 -7.03 2.27
CA ARG A 580 18.48 -6.44 1.46
C ARG A 580 18.30 -4.95 1.32
N GLY A 581 19.40 -4.24 1.19
CA GLY A 581 19.44 -2.87 0.71
C GLY A 581 20.40 -2.75 -0.46
N TRP A 582 20.13 -1.80 -1.36
CA TRP A 582 21.02 -1.45 -2.46
C TRP A 582 20.86 0.03 -2.84
N ARG A 583 21.93 0.79 -2.71
CA ARG A 583 21.90 2.25 -2.95
C ARG A 583 20.79 2.92 -2.12
N HIS A 584 19.77 3.51 -2.76
CA HIS A 584 18.63 4.15 -2.13
C HIS A 584 17.36 3.27 -2.21
N HIS A 585 17.53 1.95 -2.21
CA HIS A 585 16.43 0.99 -2.24
C HIS A 585 16.52 -0.02 -1.10
N LEU A 586 15.36 -0.42 -0.58
CA LEU A 586 15.17 -1.53 0.34
C LEU A 586 14.49 -2.67 -0.40
N ILE A 587 14.80 -3.90 -0.06
CA ILE A 587 14.27 -5.09 -0.73
C ILE A 587 13.78 -6.07 0.31
N ASP A 588 12.55 -6.54 0.14
CA ASP A 588 11.98 -7.53 1.03
C ASP A 588 12.23 -8.97 0.56
N THR A 589 11.82 -9.93 1.39
CA THR A 589 11.96 -11.37 1.10
C THR A 589 11.18 -11.84 -0.12
N THR A 590 10.19 -11.07 -0.57
CA THR A 590 9.43 -11.39 -1.79
C THR A 590 10.12 -10.88 -3.06
N GLY A 591 11.28 -10.26 -2.94
CA GLY A 591 12.01 -9.62 -4.03
C GLY A 591 11.41 -8.28 -4.48
N ARG A 592 10.47 -7.73 -3.72
CA ARG A 592 9.92 -6.41 -3.98
C ARG A 592 10.91 -5.34 -3.58
N VAL A 593 11.13 -4.39 -4.48
CA VAL A 593 12.06 -3.27 -4.29
C VAL A 593 11.28 -2.02 -3.91
N TYR A 594 11.66 -1.40 -2.81
CA TYR A 594 11.10 -0.15 -2.31
C TYR A 594 12.08 1.00 -2.48
N LEU A 595 11.62 2.12 -3.01
CA LEU A 595 12.35 3.39 -2.96
C LEU A 595 12.36 3.91 -1.52
N ASP A 596 13.55 4.13 -0.97
CA ASP A 596 13.73 4.62 0.40
C ASP A 596 13.81 6.15 0.43
N MET A 597 12.76 6.79 0.88
CA MET A 597 12.68 8.24 1.00
C MET A 597 12.93 8.75 2.43
N VAL A 598 13.32 7.86 3.38
CA VAL A 598 13.37 8.23 4.81
C VAL A 598 14.72 7.99 5.48
N ASN A 599 15.57 7.09 4.96
CA ASN A 599 16.74 6.61 5.68
C ASN A 599 17.98 7.52 5.55
N ASN A 600 17.97 8.65 6.23
CA ASN A 600 19.15 9.52 6.31
C ASN A 600 20.33 8.90 7.09
N VAL A 601 20.14 7.75 7.71
CA VAL A 601 21.19 7.00 8.41
C VAL A 601 22.20 6.42 7.43
N THR A 602 21.72 5.90 6.29
CA THR A 602 22.56 5.31 5.25
C THR A 602 22.88 6.37 4.18
N VAL A 603 23.69 7.35 4.56
CA VAL A 603 23.93 8.57 3.79
C VAL A 603 24.49 8.30 2.38
N VAL A 604 25.41 7.34 2.22
CA VAL A 604 25.98 6.95 0.93
C VAL A 604 25.22 5.81 0.24
N GLY A 605 24.11 5.39 0.84
CA GLY A 605 23.26 4.29 0.38
C GLY A 605 23.51 2.98 1.10
N HIS A 606 22.51 2.09 0.97
CA HIS A 606 22.52 0.76 1.57
C HIS A 606 23.58 -0.12 0.93
N ALA A 607 24.22 -0.98 1.76
CA ALA A 607 25.18 -2.00 1.36
C ALA A 607 26.31 -1.45 0.44
N HIS A 608 26.78 -0.20 0.68
CA HIS A 608 27.82 0.39 -0.16
C HIS A 608 29.10 -0.43 -0.11
N PRO A 609 29.68 -0.89 -1.27
CA PRO A 609 30.78 -1.86 -1.30
C PRO A 609 32.03 -1.39 -0.57
N ARG A 610 32.37 -0.08 -0.63
CA ARG A 610 33.55 0.45 0.05
C ARG A 610 33.40 0.43 1.56
N VAL A 611 32.18 0.71 2.09
CA VAL A 611 31.88 0.64 3.51
C VAL A 611 31.90 -0.82 3.99
N ALA A 612 31.26 -1.74 3.25
CA ALA A 612 31.26 -3.17 3.58
C ALA A 612 32.69 -3.74 3.61
N ARG A 613 33.53 -3.36 2.64
CA ARG A 613 34.97 -3.77 2.61
C ARG A 613 35.76 -3.18 3.77
N ALA A 614 35.52 -1.92 4.17
CA ALA A 614 36.19 -1.32 5.33
C ALA A 614 35.88 -2.10 6.60
N ILE A 615 34.62 -2.44 6.83
CA ILE A 615 34.17 -3.25 7.99
C ILE A 615 34.85 -4.62 7.96
N SER A 616 34.67 -5.40 6.89
CA SER A 616 35.13 -6.79 6.81
C SER A 616 36.64 -6.91 6.87
N ARG A 617 37.38 -5.98 6.23
CA ARG A 617 38.85 -5.96 6.26
C ARG A 617 39.37 -5.69 7.68
N GLN A 618 38.88 -4.62 8.32
CA GLN A 618 39.43 -4.19 9.59
C GLN A 618 39.00 -5.14 10.73
N ALA A 619 37.80 -5.70 10.68
CA ALA A 619 37.34 -6.68 11.66
C ALA A 619 38.22 -7.97 11.71
N ARG A 620 38.84 -8.34 10.57
CA ARG A 620 39.79 -9.49 10.51
C ARG A 620 41.17 -9.17 11.08
N LEU A 621 41.52 -7.90 11.23
CA LEU A 621 42.84 -7.45 11.70
C LEU A 621 42.80 -7.16 13.20
N LEU A 622 41.99 -6.19 13.59
CA LEU A 622 41.90 -5.69 14.95
C LEU A 622 40.66 -4.87 15.14
N ASN A 623 39.93 -5.10 16.21
CA ASN A 623 38.97 -4.15 16.76
C ASN A 623 39.17 -4.04 18.27
N THR A 624 39.50 -2.81 18.77
CA THR A 624 39.84 -2.57 20.17
C THR A 624 39.46 -1.14 20.57
N ASN A 625 39.68 -0.77 21.81
CA ASN A 625 39.36 0.57 22.33
C ASN A 625 40.43 1.62 21.97
N SER A 626 40.05 2.90 22.04
CA SER A 626 40.83 4.06 21.60
C SER A 626 42.02 4.40 22.55
N ARG A 627 42.20 3.68 23.65
CA ARG A 627 43.40 3.84 24.51
C ARG A 627 44.68 3.26 23.91
N PHE A 628 44.52 2.37 22.90
CA PHE A 628 45.68 1.92 22.13
C PHE A 628 45.98 2.89 20.99
N ASN A 629 47.21 2.98 20.59
CA ASN A 629 47.62 3.84 19.48
C ASN A 629 47.56 3.08 18.15
N TYR A 630 46.71 3.52 17.25
CA TYR A 630 46.54 3.00 15.88
C TYR A 630 46.25 4.14 14.90
N SER A 631 46.70 4.00 13.65
CA SER A 631 46.60 5.07 12.65
C SER A 631 45.18 5.52 12.38
N ALA A 632 44.23 4.58 12.29
CA ALA A 632 42.86 4.86 11.88
C ALA A 632 42.17 5.96 12.73
N VAL A 633 42.45 6.05 14.03
CA VAL A 633 41.85 7.08 14.88
C VAL A 633 42.45 8.45 14.60
N ALA A 634 43.74 8.54 14.36
CA ALA A 634 44.37 9.80 13.99
C ALA A 634 43.89 10.26 12.60
N ASP A 635 44.00 9.37 11.60
CA ASP A 635 43.58 9.67 10.23
C ASP A 635 42.13 10.14 10.17
N PHE A 636 41.22 9.49 10.92
CA PHE A 636 39.81 9.84 10.94
C PHE A 636 39.56 11.16 11.67
N CYS A 637 40.16 11.38 12.84
CA CYS A 637 40.01 12.61 13.60
C CYS A 637 40.57 13.81 12.84
N GLU A 638 41.75 13.68 12.20
CA GLU A 638 42.34 14.72 11.36
C GLU A 638 41.41 15.03 10.17
N ARG A 639 40.88 13.98 9.51
CA ARG A 639 39.97 14.14 8.38
C ARG A 639 38.68 14.87 8.78
N LEU A 640 38.10 14.47 9.90
CA LEU A 640 36.85 15.04 10.40
C LEU A 640 37.04 16.48 10.89
N ALA A 641 38.09 16.77 11.64
CA ALA A 641 38.43 18.15 12.04
C ALA A 641 38.75 19.02 10.83
N GLY A 642 39.37 18.49 9.79
CA GLY A 642 39.68 19.22 8.55
C GLY A 642 38.44 19.63 7.74
N LEU A 643 37.29 19.01 7.97
CA LEU A 643 35.98 19.36 7.38
C LEU A 643 35.22 20.41 8.20
N ALA A 644 35.60 20.64 9.45
CA ALA A 644 34.99 21.60 10.37
C ALA A 644 35.67 23.00 10.26
N PRO A 645 35.07 24.06 10.80
CA PRO A 645 35.77 25.35 10.98
C PRO A 645 37.08 25.19 11.71
N ALA A 646 38.10 25.93 11.33
CA ALA A 646 39.49 25.77 11.77
C ALA A 646 39.69 25.85 13.29
N GLU A 647 38.79 26.52 13.99
CA GLU A 647 38.81 26.64 15.46
C GLU A 647 38.37 25.36 16.18
N LEU A 648 37.65 24.47 15.45
CA LEU A 648 37.15 23.22 15.99
C LEU A 648 38.12 22.06 15.66
N ASP A 649 39.22 22.01 16.39
CA ASP A 649 40.38 21.16 16.12
C ASP A 649 40.45 19.88 16.97
N THR A 650 39.47 19.64 17.81
CA THR A 650 39.49 18.53 18.76
C THR A 650 38.25 17.64 18.60
N VAL A 651 38.47 16.32 18.42
CA VAL A 651 37.43 15.34 18.16
C VAL A 651 37.31 14.34 19.31
N LEU A 652 36.10 14.10 19.78
CA LEU A 652 35.78 13.02 20.72
C LEU A 652 34.83 12.04 20.03
N LEU A 653 35.15 10.74 20.04
CA LEU A 653 34.41 9.69 19.35
C LEU A 653 33.56 8.89 20.33
N VAL A 654 32.30 8.69 19.95
CA VAL A 654 31.27 7.94 20.70
C VAL A 654 30.53 6.99 19.74
N ASN A 655 29.42 6.38 20.17
CA ASN A 655 28.74 5.34 19.36
C ASN A 655 27.35 5.74 18.83
N SER A 656 26.82 6.87 19.27
CA SER A 656 25.46 7.32 18.90
C SER A 656 25.35 8.85 18.98
N GLY A 657 24.27 9.38 18.37
CA GLY A 657 23.91 10.78 18.51
C GLY A 657 23.54 11.18 19.92
N THR A 658 22.85 10.31 20.64
CA THR A 658 22.50 10.55 22.06
C THR A 658 23.75 10.71 22.92
N GLU A 659 24.76 9.81 22.74
CA GLU A 659 26.04 9.96 23.44
C GLU A 659 26.77 11.25 23.03
N ALA A 660 26.74 11.64 21.77
CA ALA A 660 27.36 12.87 21.30
C ALA A 660 26.70 14.11 21.93
N THR A 661 25.37 14.15 22.00
CA THR A 661 24.64 15.25 22.65
C THR A 661 24.93 15.33 24.15
N ASP A 662 24.86 14.21 24.87
CA ASP A 662 25.20 14.17 26.30
C ASP A 662 26.62 14.66 26.54
N LEU A 663 27.57 14.23 25.74
CA LEU A 663 28.95 14.65 25.84
C LEU A 663 29.10 16.16 25.52
N ALA A 664 28.42 16.69 24.51
CA ALA A 664 28.42 18.13 24.19
C ALA A 664 27.87 18.97 25.31
N LEU A 665 26.80 18.53 25.98
CA LEU A 665 26.26 19.22 27.17
C LEU A 665 27.23 19.19 28.33
N ARG A 666 27.91 18.09 28.61
CA ARG A 666 28.94 17.96 29.65
C ARG A 666 30.14 18.86 29.37
N LEU A 667 30.59 18.94 28.12
CA LEU A 667 31.65 19.86 27.71
C LEU A 667 31.26 21.32 27.96
N ALA A 668 30.01 21.70 27.62
CA ALA A 668 29.51 23.04 27.87
C ALA A 668 29.43 23.37 29.36
N TRP A 669 28.97 22.44 30.20
CA TRP A 669 28.89 22.61 31.65
C TRP A 669 30.28 22.74 32.26
N ALA A 670 31.22 21.87 31.91
CA ALA A 670 32.59 21.90 32.39
C ALA A 670 33.30 23.22 32.01
N HIS A 671 33.10 23.68 30.76
CA HIS A 671 33.75 24.91 30.28
C HIS A 671 33.20 26.17 30.91
N THR A 672 31.88 26.26 31.10
CA THR A 672 31.24 27.47 31.59
C THR A 672 31.03 27.51 33.08
N GLY A 673 31.10 26.36 33.77
CA GLY A 673 30.72 26.22 35.20
C GLY A 673 29.23 26.46 35.46
N ARG A 674 28.36 26.37 34.44
CA ARG A 674 26.93 26.71 34.51
C ARG A 674 26.10 25.52 34.02
N GLN A 675 24.78 25.55 34.28
CA GLN A 675 23.89 24.41 33.93
C GLN A 675 22.82 24.79 32.93
N ILE A 676 22.41 26.03 32.79
CA ILE A 676 21.26 26.42 31.95
C ILE A 676 21.58 26.19 30.48
N VAL A 677 20.72 25.40 29.84
CA VAL A 677 20.79 25.17 28.39
C VAL A 677 19.51 25.71 27.74
N VAL A 678 19.69 26.48 26.69
CA VAL A 678 18.58 26.95 25.86
C VAL A 678 18.43 25.99 24.66
N ALA A 679 17.23 25.43 24.47
CA ALA A 679 16.90 24.51 23.40
C ALA A 679 15.70 25.03 22.60
N MET A 680 15.49 24.49 21.40
CA MET A 680 14.34 24.85 20.57
C MET A 680 13.15 23.91 20.84
N ARG A 681 11.92 24.40 20.69
CA ARG A 681 10.72 23.56 20.65
C ARG A 681 10.74 22.65 19.44
N GLU A 682 10.07 21.51 19.52
CA GLU A 682 9.95 20.49 18.46
C GLU A 682 11.29 19.81 18.06
N ALA A 683 12.35 20.01 18.86
CA ALA A 683 13.67 19.43 18.61
C ALA A 683 13.79 18.01 19.17
N TYR A 684 14.66 17.21 18.57
CA TYR A 684 15.05 15.89 19.07
C TYR A 684 16.58 15.73 19.03
N HIS A 685 17.16 15.54 20.21
CA HIS A 685 18.62 15.42 20.40
C HIS A 685 19.06 14.08 20.98
N GLY A 686 18.13 13.21 21.31
CA GLY A 686 18.38 11.88 21.88
C GLY A 686 17.46 11.51 23.02
N TRP A 687 17.68 10.32 23.58
CA TRP A 687 16.79 9.67 24.55
C TRP A 687 17.42 9.43 25.94
N SER A 688 18.71 9.77 26.14
CA SER A 688 19.33 9.73 27.48
C SER A 688 18.84 10.89 28.36
N MET A 689 19.06 10.84 29.66
CA MET A 689 18.48 11.80 30.59
C MET A 689 18.78 13.26 30.22
N ALA A 690 20.00 13.57 29.78
CA ALA A 690 20.35 14.96 29.42
C ALA A 690 19.94 15.29 27.99
N ALA A 691 20.08 14.37 27.05
CA ALA A 691 19.64 14.58 25.67
C ALA A 691 18.11 14.64 25.55
N ASP A 692 17.35 13.82 26.29
CA ASP A 692 15.89 13.90 26.36
C ASP A 692 15.44 15.23 27.04
N ALA A 693 16.16 15.70 28.07
CA ALA A 693 15.83 16.97 28.72
C ALA A 693 15.85 18.16 27.75
N VAL A 694 16.72 18.16 26.73
CA VAL A 694 16.78 19.19 25.69
C VAL A 694 15.98 18.83 24.44
N SER A 695 15.52 17.61 24.32
CA SER A 695 14.56 17.17 23.29
C SER A 695 13.15 17.58 23.69
N THR A 696 12.43 18.21 22.79
CA THR A 696 11.14 18.86 23.10
C THR A 696 10.02 18.43 22.18
N SER A 697 10.30 17.45 21.31
CA SER A 697 9.30 16.85 20.45
C SER A 697 8.29 16.04 21.26
N VAL A 698 7.01 16.43 21.16
CA VAL A 698 5.92 15.72 21.83
C VAL A 698 5.51 14.45 21.09
N ALA A 699 5.88 14.31 19.83
CA ALA A 699 5.69 13.07 19.08
C ALA A 699 6.63 11.96 19.57
N ASP A 700 7.86 12.30 19.94
CA ASP A 700 8.84 11.35 20.47
C ASP A 700 8.66 11.11 21.99
N ASN A 701 8.35 12.15 22.75
CA ASN A 701 8.06 12.08 24.18
C ASN A 701 6.84 12.97 24.51
N PRO A 702 5.64 12.40 24.66
CA PRO A 702 4.41 13.16 24.94
C PRO A 702 4.50 14.05 26.19
N HIS A 703 5.39 13.74 27.12
CA HIS A 703 5.60 14.50 28.35
C HIS A 703 6.82 15.44 28.31
N ALA A 704 7.48 15.59 27.17
CA ALA A 704 8.73 16.37 27.04
C ALA A 704 8.64 17.79 27.57
N LEU A 705 7.50 18.45 27.43
CA LEU A 705 7.31 19.82 27.94
C LEU A 705 6.94 19.89 29.41
N GLU A 706 6.37 18.82 29.98
CA GLU A 706 5.90 18.76 31.37
C GLU A 706 7.02 18.33 32.33
N THR A 707 7.82 17.35 31.91
CA THR A 707 8.85 16.71 32.76
C THR A 707 10.22 17.36 32.66
N ARG A 708 10.34 18.43 31.88
CA ARG A 708 11.61 19.10 31.60
C ARG A 708 12.22 19.68 32.87
N PRO A 709 13.52 19.45 33.11
CA PRO A 709 14.21 19.96 34.30
C PRO A 709 14.39 21.51 34.26
N PRO A 710 14.51 22.15 35.44
CA PRO A 710 14.54 23.62 35.53
C PRO A 710 15.79 24.27 34.91
N TRP A 711 16.80 23.50 34.53
CA TRP A 711 17.98 24.00 33.85
C TRP A 711 17.80 24.13 32.31
N VAL A 712 16.66 23.72 31.76
CA VAL A 712 16.35 23.91 30.33
C VAL A 712 15.41 25.10 30.12
N ARG A 713 15.74 25.94 29.18
CA ARG A 713 14.88 27.03 28.68
C ARG A 713 14.58 26.83 27.21
N LEU A 714 13.42 27.27 26.76
CA LEU A 714 12.99 27.06 25.41
C LEU A 714 12.86 28.37 24.63
N VAL A 715 13.27 28.28 23.35
CA VAL A 715 12.91 29.22 22.31
C VAL A 715 11.94 28.52 21.34
N ASP A 716 11.16 29.30 20.60
CA ASP A 716 10.11 28.79 19.76
C ASP A 716 10.67 28.20 18.46
N SER A 717 9.94 27.23 17.88
CA SER A 717 10.21 26.66 16.56
C SER A 717 9.83 27.66 15.47
N PRO A 718 10.75 28.08 14.58
CA PRO A 718 10.50 29.18 13.66
C PRO A 718 9.79 28.74 12.37
N ASN A 719 8.66 28.04 12.48
CA ASN A 719 7.87 27.64 11.33
C ASN A 719 7.05 28.83 10.79
N PRO A 720 7.34 29.33 9.55
CA PRO A 720 6.63 30.49 8.99
C PRO A 720 5.23 30.14 8.47
N TYR A 721 4.90 28.87 8.31
CA TYR A 721 3.60 28.43 7.83
C TYR A 721 2.61 28.17 8.96
N SER A 722 2.90 27.22 9.85
CA SER A 722 1.98 26.78 10.91
C SER A 722 2.37 27.25 12.32
N GLY A 723 3.57 27.82 12.51
CA GLY A 723 4.08 28.23 13.81
C GLY A 723 3.43 29.48 14.41
N THR A 724 3.97 29.94 15.54
CA THR A 724 3.50 31.11 16.32
C THR A 724 3.50 32.39 15.49
N HIS A 725 4.55 32.64 14.73
CA HIS A 725 4.64 33.77 13.81
C HIS A 725 4.58 33.28 12.36
N ARG A 726 3.60 33.74 11.64
CA ARG A 726 3.26 33.27 10.30
C ARG A 726 3.57 34.31 9.21
N GLY A 727 3.82 33.79 8.00
CA GLY A 727 4.03 34.58 6.79
C GLY A 727 5.47 35.08 6.59
N PRO A 728 5.74 35.77 5.45
CA PRO A 728 7.09 36.13 5.02
C PRO A 728 7.87 37.04 6.00
N GLY A 729 7.19 37.80 6.84
CA GLY A 729 7.80 38.68 7.84
C GLY A 729 7.97 38.05 9.23
N SER A 730 7.82 36.74 9.38
CA SER A 730 7.88 36.06 10.68
C SER A 730 9.30 35.98 11.26
N GLY A 731 10.33 35.84 10.41
CA GLY A 731 11.70 35.61 10.85
C GLY A 731 12.24 36.59 11.90
N PRO A 732 12.19 37.93 11.70
CA PRO A 732 12.65 38.88 12.68
C PRO A 732 11.89 38.81 14.02
N ARG A 733 10.65 38.29 14.03
CA ARG A 733 9.88 38.11 15.26
C ARG A 733 10.41 36.92 16.06
N TYR A 734 10.70 35.80 15.40
CA TYR A 734 11.34 34.64 16.05
C TYR A 734 12.70 34.95 16.61
N VAL A 735 13.53 35.73 15.87
CA VAL A 735 14.83 36.23 16.37
C VAL A 735 14.67 37.07 17.64
N ARG A 736 13.73 38.03 17.62
CA ARG A 736 13.47 38.90 18.79
C ARG A 736 12.99 38.08 19.98
N ASP A 737 12.12 37.12 19.79
CA ASP A 737 11.57 36.31 20.88
C ASP A 737 12.66 35.40 21.48
N ALA A 738 13.55 34.83 20.68
CA ALA A 738 14.69 34.08 21.15
C ALA A 738 15.67 34.95 21.96
N LEU A 739 15.94 36.15 21.47
CA LEU A 739 16.78 37.12 22.19
C LEU A 739 16.11 37.61 23.52
N ALA A 740 14.79 37.70 23.54
CA ALA A 740 14.05 38.06 24.78
C ALA A 740 14.17 36.96 25.85
N VAL A 741 14.18 35.67 25.47
CA VAL A 741 14.46 34.58 26.41
C VAL A 741 15.84 34.74 27.05
N LEU A 742 16.87 35.02 26.23
CA LEU A 742 18.22 35.22 26.73
C LEU A 742 18.35 36.47 27.61
N ALA A 743 17.68 37.57 27.25
CA ALA A 743 17.62 38.79 28.06
C ALA A 743 16.92 38.53 29.42
N GLY A 744 15.79 37.79 29.41
CA GLY A 744 15.08 37.41 30.62
C GLY A 744 15.92 36.58 31.61
N LEU A 745 16.80 35.69 31.10
CA LEU A 745 17.78 35.00 31.92
C LEU A 745 18.74 35.98 32.61
N ALA A 746 19.27 36.93 31.87
CA ALA A 746 20.20 37.92 32.40
C ALA A 746 19.55 38.81 33.47
N GLU A 747 18.27 39.20 33.32
CA GLU A 747 17.50 39.94 34.32
C GLU A 747 17.31 39.16 35.61
N GLN A 748 17.22 37.81 35.51
CA GLN A 748 17.14 36.91 36.66
C GLN A 748 18.51 36.60 37.29
N GLY A 749 19.59 37.18 36.75
CA GLY A 749 20.94 36.89 37.17
C GLY A 749 21.46 35.52 36.70
N GLU A 750 20.73 34.87 35.80
CA GLU A 750 21.09 33.59 35.20
C GLU A 750 21.83 33.79 33.88
N ARG A 751 22.69 32.87 33.56
CA ARG A 751 23.44 32.86 32.27
C ARG A 751 23.43 31.47 31.67
N PRO A 752 23.26 31.35 30.36
CA PRO A 752 23.30 30.04 29.72
C PRO A 752 24.71 29.44 29.76
N ALA A 753 24.76 28.11 29.94
CA ALA A 753 25.92 27.28 29.62
C ALA A 753 26.01 27.06 28.13
N ALA A 754 24.86 26.74 27.51
CA ALA A 754 24.78 26.48 26.08
C ALA A 754 23.44 26.89 25.46
N PHE A 755 23.49 27.09 24.14
CA PHE A 755 22.36 26.97 23.26
C PHE A 755 22.61 25.78 22.34
N ILE A 756 21.60 24.89 22.23
CA ILE A 756 21.63 23.73 21.32
C ILE A 756 20.50 23.84 20.29
N SER A 757 20.81 23.56 19.02
CA SER A 757 19.83 23.57 17.94
C SER A 757 20.24 22.70 16.77
N GLU A 758 19.28 22.19 16.05
CA GLU A 758 19.45 21.69 14.69
C GLU A 758 19.55 22.89 13.74
N PRO A 759 20.59 23.03 12.91
CA PRO A 759 20.76 24.20 12.00
C PRO A 759 19.68 24.34 10.93
N VAL A 760 19.12 23.23 10.49
CA VAL A 760 17.82 23.11 9.83
C VAL A 760 16.96 22.30 10.81
N HIS A 761 15.82 22.83 11.19
CA HIS A 761 15.02 22.24 12.24
C HIS A 761 14.35 20.94 11.74
N GLY A 762 15.11 19.87 11.85
CA GLY A 762 14.88 18.61 11.14
C GLY A 762 13.72 17.82 11.68
N ASN A 763 13.64 17.67 13.01
CA ASN A 763 12.58 16.92 13.63
C ASN A 763 11.22 17.61 13.44
N ALA A 764 11.18 18.93 13.45
CA ALA A 764 9.99 19.73 13.14
C ALA A 764 9.59 19.71 11.63
N GLY A 765 10.25 18.89 10.81
CA GLY A 765 9.89 18.72 9.39
C GLY A 765 10.81 19.46 8.40
N GLY A 766 12.07 19.69 8.74
CA GLY A 766 13.01 20.34 7.82
C GLY A 766 12.78 21.84 7.66
N ILE A 767 12.31 22.47 8.72
CA ILE A 767 12.05 23.91 8.72
C ILE A 767 13.36 24.68 8.65
N LEU A 768 13.49 25.52 7.65
CA LEU A 768 14.65 26.41 7.53
C LEU A 768 14.58 27.51 8.59
N LEU A 769 15.69 27.71 9.32
CA LEU A 769 15.80 28.82 10.24
C LEU A 769 15.80 30.17 9.48
N PRO A 770 15.16 31.22 10.00
CA PRO A 770 15.15 32.52 9.38
C PRO A 770 16.57 33.07 9.18
N ASP A 771 16.78 33.82 8.13
CA ASP A 771 18.09 34.42 7.81
C ASP A 771 18.66 35.20 9.02
N GLY A 772 19.90 34.88 9.39
CA GLY A 772 20.59 35.48 10.50
C GLY A 772 20.11 35.07 11.91
N TYR A 773 19.20 34.11 12.00
CA TYR A 773 18.69 33.61 13.29
C TYR A 773 19.83 33.09 14.19
N LEU A 774 20.60 32.11 13.67
CA LEU A 774 21.73 31.56 14.43
C LEU A 774 22.79 32.61 14.70
N ARG A 775 23.05 33.54 13.78
CA ARG A 775 24.02 34.62 14.01
C ARG A 775 23.64 35.49 15.20
N ALA A 776 22.39 35.88 15.31
CA ALA A 776 21.88 36.69 16.40
C ALA A 776 21.91 35.93 17.75
N VAL A 777 21.42 34.71 17.76
CA VAL A 777 21.34 33.88 18.99
C VAL A 777 22.74 33.48 19.46
N TYR A 778 23.63 32.99 18.57
CA TYR A 778 25.00 32.63 18.90
C TYR A 778 25.77 33.85 19.46
N GLY A 779 25.59 35.03 18.83
CA GLY A 779 26.18 36.28 19.33
C GLY A 779 25.75 36.61 20.76
N ALA A 780 24.45 36.46 21.05
CA ALA A 780 23.91 36.74 22.38
C ALA A 780 24.36 35.70 23.44
N VAL A 781 24.37 34.41 23.08
CA VAL A 781 24.83 33.33 23.98
C VAL A 781 26.30 33.48 24.32
N ARG A 782 27.16 33.78 23.33
CA ARG A 782 28.59 34.00 23.53
C ARG A 782 28.85 35.28 24.35
N ALA A 783 28.10 36.36 24.11
CA ALA A 783 28.17 37.57 24.91
C ALA A 783 27.81 37.31 26.38
N ALA A 784 26.93 36.35 26.66
CA ALA A 784 26.61 35.89 28.00
C ALA A 784 27.66 34.87 28.56
N GLY A 785 28.65 34.49 27.76
CA GLY A 785 29.72 33.52 28.09
C GLY A 785 29.28 32.07 28.06
N GLY A 786 28.27 31.74 27.26
CA GLY A 786 27.84 30.38 26.92
C GLY A 786 28.43 29.89 25.62
N VAL A 787 28.27 28.61 25.32
CA VAL A 787 28.73 27.96 24.08
C VAL A 787 27.54 27.60 23.16
N CYS A 788 27.79 27.53 21.87
CA CYS A 788 26.78 27.19 20.85
C CYS A 788 27.03 25.77 20.32
N ILE A 789 26.04 24.91 20.45
CA ILE A 789 26.09 23.52 20.00
C ILE A 789 25.22 23.40 18.75
N ALA A 790 25.85 23.02 17.64
CA ALA A 790 25.11 22.66 16.42
C ALA A 790 24.91 21.15 16.37
N ASP A 791 23.66 20.73 16.37
CA ASP A 791 23.29 19.32 16.16
C ASP A 791 23.18 19.04 14.66
N GLU A 792 24.23 18.47 14.10
CA GLU A 792 24.38 18.12 12.69
C GLU A 792 23.98 16.67 12.38
N ILE A 793 23.44 15.95 13.36
CA ILE A 793 23.14 14.51 13.27
C ILE A 793 22.24 14.17 12.07
N GLN A 794 21.33 15.06 11.73
CA GLN A 794 20.38 14.86 10.65
C GLN A 794 20.76 15.60 9.34
N VAL A 795 21.44 16.69 9.41
CA VAL A 795 21.62 17.65 8.30
C VAL A 795 23.04 17.76 7.77
N GLY A 796 24.04 17.34 8.54
CA GLY A 796 25.43 17.31 8.13
C GLY A 796 25.75 16.31 7.00
N TYR A 797 27.02 16.26 6.64
CA TYR A 797 27.55 15.34 5.62
C TYR A 797 27.03 15.64 4.21
N GLY A 798 26.87 16.89 3.85
CA GLY A 798 26.54 17.33 2.50
C GLY A 798 25.07 17.16 2.11
N ARG A 799 24.17 16.78 3.06
CA ARG A 799 22.74 16.53 2.80
C ARG A 799 22.01 17.74 2.23
N LEU A 800 22.38 18.94 2.65
CA LEU A 800 21.76 20.18 2.18
C LEU A 800 22.26 20.62 0.79
N GLY A 801 23.30 19.97 0.27
CA GLY A 801 23.84 20.21 -1.07
C GLY A 801 24.82 21.36 -1.16
N HIS A 802 24.49 22.54 -0.64
CA HIS A 802 25.33 23.75 -0.73
C HIS A 802 26.56 23.67 0.18
N HIS A 803 26.40 23.16 1.38
CA HIS A 803 27.43 23.05 2.40
C HIS A 803 27.55 21.63 2.95
N PHE A 804 28.74 21.29 3.46
CA PHE A 804 28.97 20.01 4.14
C PHE A 804 28.29 19.96 5.51
N TRP A 805 28.25 21.12 6.21
CA TRP A 805 27.60 21.33 7.49
C TRP A 805 26.40 22.27 7.38
N GLY A 806 25.30 21.97 8.05
CA GLY A 806 24.06 22.73 7.96
C GLY A 806 24.16 24.14 8.55
N PHE A 807 24.96 24.35 9.59
CA PHE A 807 25.10 25.68 10.19
C PHE A 807 25.72 26.73 9.22
N LEU A 808 26.38 26.28 8.16
CA LEU A 808 26.93 27.18 7.15
C LEU A 808 25.84 27.85 6.29
N GLU A 809 24.61 27.32 6.28
CA GLU A 809 23.47 28.01 5.65
C GLU A 809 23.13 29.34 6.35
N GLN A 810 23.54 29.50 7.61
CA GLN A 810 23.39 30.74 8.40
C GLN A 810 24.69 31.57 8.48
N ASP A 811 25.75 31.18 7.77
CA ASP A 811 27.07 31.83 7.80
C ASP A 811 27.60 32.03 9.23
N VAL A 812 27.57 30.96 10.02
CA VAL A 812 28.05 30.91 11.40
C VAL A 812 28.96 29.71 11.64
N ALA A 813 29.79 29.80 12.70
CA ALA A 813 30.50 28.64 13.26
C ALA A 813 30.02 28.38 14.67
N PRO A 814 29.63 27.15 15.04
CA PRO A 814 29.33 26.81 16.44
C PRO A 814 30.61 26.67 17.27
N ASP A 815 30.48 26.42 18.57
CA ASP A 815 31.57 26.04 19.46
C ASP A 815 31.74 24.53 19.59
N VAL A 816 30.62 23.81 19.33
CA VAL A 816 30.57 22.34 19.37
C VAL A 816 29.67 21.86 18.25
N ILE A 817 30.11 20.83 17.53
CA ILE A 817 29.30 20.07 16.55
C ILE A 817 29.04 18.69 17.13
N THR A 818 27.79 18.23 17.08
CA THR A 818 27.44 16.82 17.30
C THR A 818 27.05 16.17 15.98
N ILE A 819 27.56 14.98 15.72
CA ILE A 819 27.29 14.20 14.50
C ILE A 819 27.19 12.70 14.79
N ALA A 820 26.30 12.02 14.09
CA ALA A 820 26.11 10.57 14.10
C ALA A 820 25.51 10.12 12.77
N LYS A 821 24.62 9.13 12.77
CA LYS A 821 23.89 8.65 11.58
C LYS A 821 24.75 8.58 10.31
N ALA A 822 24.81 9.69 9.57
CA ALA A 822 25.62 9.83 8.36
C ALA A 822 27.09 9.43 8.55
N LEU A 823 27.65 9.71 9.74
CA LEU A 823 29.04 9.42 10.09
C LEU A 823 29.42 7.94 9.85
N GLY A 824 28.50 7.02 10.14
CA GLY A 824 28.74 5.57 10.08
C GLY A 824 28.01 4.85 8.96
N ASN A 825 27.14 5.52 8.19
CA ASN A 825 26.29 4.87 7.17
C ASN A 825 25.56 3.62 7.68
N GLY A 826 24.98 3.71 8.88
CA GLY A 826 24.31 2.59 9.56
C GLY A 826 25.21 1.84 10.56
N HIS A 827 26.53 1.99 10.51
CA HIS A 827 27.40 1.49 11.56
C HIS A 827 27.30 2.39 12.81
N PRO A 828 27.27 1.81 14.04
CA PRO A 828 27.15 2.60 15.29
C PRO A 828 28.31 3.54 15.49
N MET A 829 28.13 4.84 15.29
CA MET A 829 29.13 5.90 15.46
C MET A 829 28.49 7.22 15.84
N GLY A 830 29.20 7.99 16.62
CA GLY A 830 28.94 9.41 16.89
C GLY A 830 30.25 10.14 17.16
N ALA A 831 30.23 11.45 17.02
CA ALA A 831 31.36 12.29 17.32
C ALA A 831 30.93 13.65 17.85
N VAL A 832 31.80 14.25 18.65
CA VAL A 832 31.76 15.66 19.03
C VAL A 832 33.02 16.31 18.48
N ILE A 833 32.87 17.43 17.75
CA ILE A 833 33.98 18.25 17.27
C ILE A 833 33.90 19.59 17.99
N THR A 834 34.98 20.01 18.62
CA THR A 834 34.95 21.21 19.45
C THR A 834 36.31 21.91 19.47
N ARG A 835 36.36 23.08 20.11
CA ARG A 835 37.59 23.79 20.36
C ARG A 835 38.38 23.09 21.45
N ARG A 836 39.68 23.16 21.35
CA ARG A 836 40.64 22.57 22.33
C ARG A 836 40.43 23.10 23.76
N ASP A 837 40.19 24.37 23.95
CA ASP A 837 39.96 25.00 25.28
C ASP A 837 38.70 24.44 25.99
N ILE A 838 37.66 24.09 25.22
CA ILE A 838 36.45 23.44 25.75
C ILE A 838 36.75 22.00 26.16
N ALA A 839 37.47 21.27 25.31
CA ALA A 839 37.87 19.90 25.61
C ALA A 839 38.80 19.81 26.83
N GLU A 840 39.76 20.74 26.97
CA GLU A 840 40.67 20.84 28.11
C GLU A 840 39.96 21.19 29.41
N SER A 841 38.92 22.03 29.40
CA SER A 841 38.09 22.31 30.55
C SER A 841 37.43 21.02 31.07
N PHE A 842 36.94 20.15 30.19
CA PHE A 842 36.37 18.88 30.56
C PHE A 842 37.43 17.88 31.06
N ALA A 843 38.61 17.86 30.44
CA ALA A 843 39.71 17.02 30.86
C ALA A 843 40.21 17.35 32.28
N ALA A 844 40.06 18.59 32.71
CA ALA A 844 40.38 19.02 34.10
C ALA A 844 39.44 18.43 35.14
N GLU A 845 38.21 17.99 34.79
CA GLU A 845 37.26 17.36 35.68
C GLU A 845 37.52 15.83 35.85
N GLY A 846 38.26 15.23 34.94
CA GLY A 846 38.57 13.79 34.99
C GLY A 846 38.79 13.17 33.61
N SER A 847 38.78 11.83 33.55
CA SER A 847 38.98 11.09 32.31
C SER A 847 37.66 10.72 31.66
N PHE A 848 37.59 10.84 30.34
CA PHE A 848 36.53 10.27 29.50
C PHE A 848 37.00 8.95 28.86
N PHE A 849 36.11 7.96 28.82
CA PHE A 849 36.36 6.70 28.18
C PHE A 849 35.08 6.09 27.61
N SER A 850 35.14 5.71 26.35
CA SER A 850 34.17 4.86 25.71
C SER A 850 34.82 3.53 25.30
N SER A 851 34.23 2.41 25.64
CA SER A 851 34.80 1.07 25.33
C SER A 851 34.89 0.80 23.83
N THR A 852 33.96 1.38 23.07
CA THR A 852 33.83 1.14 21.62
C THR A 852 33.88 2.42 20.78
N GLY A 853 33.75 3.58 21.39
CA GLY A 853 33.90 4.87 20.68
C GLY A 853 35.29 5.02 20.09
N GLY A 854 35.37 5.25 18.80
CA GLY A 854 36.63 5.41 18.07
C GLY A 854 37.40 4.12 17.85
N ASN A 855 36.79 2.94 17.92
CA ASN A 855 37.45 1.69 17.59
C ASN A 855 37.91 1.64 16.11
N PRO A 856 38.93 0.79 15.77
CA PRO A 856 39.51 0.78 14.43
C PRO A 856 38.50 0.53 13.31
N VAL A 857 37.51 -0.35 13.50
CA VAL A 857 36.49 -0.62 12.48
C VAL A 857 35.67 0.64 12.22
N SER A 858 35.19 1.31 13.27
CA SER A 858 34.41 2.54 13.17
C SER A 858 35.20 3.64 12.47
N CYS A 859 36.48 3.85 12.81
CA CYS A 859 37.32 4.86 12.16
C CYS A 859 37.47 4.61 10.67
N TRP A 860 37.72 3.36 10.25
CA TRP A 860 37.81 3.02 8.82
C TRP A 860 36.47 3.16 8.08
N VAL A 861 35.35 2.87 8.78
CA VAL A 861 34.01 3.14 8.22
C VAL A 861 33.82 4.64 8.00
N GLY A 862 34.10 5.46 8.98
CA GLY A 862 33.97 6.92 8.87
C GLY A 862 34.81 7.50 7.73
N LEU A 863 36.06 7.06 7.59
CA LEU A 863 36.93 7.43 6.47
C LEU A 863 36.32 7.00 5.13
N ALA A 864 35.84 5.76 5.03
CA ALA A 864 35.22 5.26 3.80
C ALA A 864 33.97 6.03 3.41
N VAL A 865 33.17 6.46 4.37
CA VAL A 865 31.97 7.27 4.11
C VAL A 865 32.33 8.63 3.56
N ILE A 866 33.29 9.34 4.19
CA ILE A 866 33.74 10.65 3.68
C ILE A 866 34.31 10.50 2.26
N ASP A 867 35.14 9.49 2.03
CA ASP A 867 35.75 9.23 0.71
C ASP A 867 34.69 8.94 -0.38
N VAL A 868 33.60 8.25 -0.02
CA VAL A 868 32.49 7.98 -0.94
C VAL A 868 31.76 9.28 -1.28
N ILE A 869 31.42 10.08 -0.29
CA ILE A 869 30.72 11.35 -0.49
C ILE A 869 31.49 12.25 -1.47
N GLU A 870 32.81 12.36 -1.27
CA GLU A 870 33.66 13.18 -2.12
C GLU A 870 33.86 12.57 -3.50
N SER A 871 34.28 11.31 -3.58
CA SER A 871 34.63 10.68 -4.85
C SER A 871 33.44 10.43 -5.78
N GLU A 872 32.24 10.27 -5.24
CA GLU A 872 31.01 10.09 -6.00
C GLU A 872 30.22 11.40 -6.15
N GLY A 873 30.72 12.53 -5.61
CA GLY A 873 30.07 13.83 -5.74
C GLY A 873 28.69 13.92 -5.09
N LEU A 874 28.47 13.20 -3.98
CA LEU A 874 27.15 13.03 -3.41
C LEU A 874 26.56 14.31 -2.84
N GLN A 875 27.41 15.27 -2.39
CA GLN A 875 26.95 16.58 -1.96
C GLN A 875 26.36 17.39 -3.12
N GLU A 876 27.02 17.40 -4.28
CA GLU A 876 26.50 18.07 -5.48
C GLU A 876 25.24 17.36 -6.00
N ASN A 877 25.19 16.02 -5.94
CA ASN A 877 23.97 15.28 -6.24
C ASN A 877 22.81 15.69 -5.32
N ALA A 878 23.08 15.87 -4.02
CA ALA A 878 22.07 16.33 -3.07
C ALA A 878 21.53 17.73 -3.43
N ARG A 879 22.39 18.63 -3.93
CA ARG A 879 21.97 19.94 -4.42
C ARG A 879 21.06 19.81 -5.66
N LEU A 880 21.53 19.13 -6.69
CA LEU A 880 20.85 19.05 -7.99
C LEU A 880 19.53 18.27 -7.91
N VAL A 881 19.56 17.09 -7.28
CA VAL A 881 18.34 16.26 -7.14
C VAL A 881 17.40 16.88 -6.13
N GLY A 882 17.92 17.50 -5.06
CA GLY A 882 17.11 18.17 -4.04
C GLY A 882 16.36 19.38 -4.61
N GLU A 883 17.03 20.24 -5.40
CA GLU A 883 16.37 21.37 -6.08
C GLU A 883 15.26 20.89 -7.01
N HIS A 884 15.53 19.83 -7.79
CA HIS A 884 14.52 19.22 -8.67
C HIS A 884 13.33 18.67 -7.87
N LEU A 885 13.58 17.88 -6.84
CA LEU A 885 12.55 17.28 -5.99
C LEU A 885 11.67 18.36 -5.33
N LEU A 886 12.29 19.39 -4.74
CA LEU A 886 11.56 20.50 -4.12
C LEU A 886 10.71 21.29 -5.11
N ALA A 887 11.20 21.50 -6.34
CA ALA A 887 10.43 22.15 -7.39
C ALA A 887 9.19 21.33 -7.74
N ARG A 888 9.36 20.01 -7.98
CA ARG A 888 8.25 19.09 -8.28
C ARG A 888 7.22 19.01 -7.14
N LEU A 889 7.67 18.99 -5.88
CA LEU A 889 6.77 18.96 -4.71
C LEU A 889 5.97 20.28 -4.58
N ARG A 890 6.58 21.43 -4.93
CA ARG A 890 5.87 22.73 -4.93
C ARG A 890 4.82 22.79 -6.04
N GLU A 891 5.13 22.27 -7.25
CA GLU A 891 4.15 22.12 -8.32
C GLU A 891 2.98 21.20 -7.90
N LEU A 892 3.26 20.16 -7.11
CA LEU A 892 2.24 19.28 -6.56
C LEU A 892 1.35 20.03 -5.56
N ALA A 893 1.93 20.87 -4.72
CA ALA A 893 1.21 21.70 -3.76
C ALA A 893 0.23 22.69 -4.41
N GLU A 894 0.50 23.16 -5.63
CA GLU A 894 -0.42 24.02 -6.38
C GLU A 894 -1.69 23.28 -6.85
N ARG A 895 -1.64 21.93 -6.95
CA ARG A 895 -2.73 21.08 -7.46
C ARG A 895 -3.54 20.41 -6.36
N HIS A 896 -2.98 20.23 -5.18
CA HIS A 896 -3.61 19.50 -4.09
C HIS A 896 -3.75 20.35 -2.83
N GLU A 897 -4.97 20.75 -2.52
CA GLU A 897 -5.29 21.56 -1.33
C GLU A 897 -4.91 20.93 0.01
N LEU A 898 -4.68 19.61 0.04
CA LEU A 898 -4.20 18.91 1.24
C LEU A 898 -2.78 19.34 1.62
N ILE A 899 -1.96 19.76 0.65
CA ILE A 899 -0.59 20.19 0.89
C ILE A 899 -0.59 21.65 1.32
N GLY A 900 -0.32 21.89 2.61
CA GLY A 900 -0.22 23.21 3.17
C GLY A 900 1.07 23.94 2.81
N ALA A 901 2.19 23.24 2.93
CA ALA A 901 3.51 23.77 2.62
C ALA A 901 4.50 22.67 2.22
N VAL A 902 5.53 23.06 1.49
CA VAL A 902 6.72 22.24 1.20
C VAL A 902 7.93 22.92 1.83
N HIS A 903 8.58 22.23 2.76
CA HIS A 903 9.74 22.73 3.50
C HIS A 903 11.01 22.03 3.05
N GLY A 904 12.16 22.62 3.33
CA GLY A 904 13.46 21.99 3.20
C GLY A 904 14.41 22.60 2.19
N ILE A 905 15.59 21.97 2.10
CA ILE A 905 16.71 22.35 1.23
C ILE A 905 17.52 21.07 0.90
N GLY A 906 18.04 20.98 -0.32
CA GLY A 906 18.77 19.80 -0.77
C GLY A 906 17.94 18.53 -0.65
N LEU A 907 18.52 17.43 -0.13
CA LEU A 907 17.83 16.17 0.14
C LEU A 907 17.33 16.07 1.59
N TYR A 908 16.89 17.19 2.12
CA TYR A 908 16.11 17.27 3.35
C TYR A 908 14.84 18.05 3.07
N ALA A 909 13.74 17.37 2.85
CA ALA A 909 12.46 17.98 2.52
C ALA A 909 11.33 17.39 3.37
N SER A 910 10.22 18.11 3.44
CA SER A 910 8.95 17.59 3.91
C SER A 910 7.77 18.22 3.20
N VAL A 911 6.65 17.50 3.23
CA VAL A 911 5.36 17.96 2.72
C VAL A 911 4.40 18.04 3.91
N GLU A 912 4.05 19.26 4.32
CA GLU A 912 3.13 19.52 5.43
C GLU A 912 1.69 19.39 4.95
N LEU A 913 0.94 18.46 5.54
CA LEU A 913 -0.45 18.19 5.20
C LEU A 913 -1.39 18.87 6.20
N VAL A 914 -2.40 19.55 5.67
CA VAL A 914 -3.38 20.31 6.47
C VAL A 914 -4.81 19.98 6.02
N ARG A 915 -5.75 20.07 6.95
CA ARG A 915 -7.17 19.91 6.65
C ARG A 915 -7.76 21.15 5.98
N SER A 916 -7.20 22.31 6.28
CA SER A 916 -7.63 23.61 5.76
C SER A 916 -6.45 24.58 5.74
N HIS A 917 -6.28 25.30 4.64
CA HIS A 917 -5.29 26.39 4.55
C HIS A 917 -5.57 27.57 5.46
N GLU A 918 -6.83 27.78 5.80
CA GLU A 918 -7.24 28.89 6.69
C GLU A 918 -6.86 28.61 8.12
N THR A 919 -7.27 27.45 8.66
CA THR A 919 -6.99 27.06 10.05
C THR A 919 -5.61 26.47 10.23
N ARG A 920 -5.07 25.83 9.18
CA ARG A 920 -3.82 25.02 9.18
C ARG A 920 -3.88 23.85 10.16
N GLU A 921 -5.07 23.32 10.35
CA GLU A 921 -5.29 22.15 11.18
C GLU A 921 -4.49 20.97 10.61
N PRO A 922 -3.65 20.30 11.42
CA PRO A 922 -2.85 19.16 10.98
C PRO A 922 -3.69 18.01 10.47
N ALA A 923 -3.25 17.36 9.39
CA ALA A 923 -3.90 16.19 8.82
C ALA A 923 -3.14 14.90 9.18
N THR A 924 -2.99 14.62 10.48
CA THR A 924 -2.17 13.53 11.04
C THR A 924 -2.55 12.16 10.50
N GLU A 925 -3.82 11.77 10.65
CA GLU A 925 -4.32 10.46 10.23
C GLU A 925 -4.26 10.29 8.71
N VAL A 926 -4.36 11.39 7.99
CA VAL A 926 -4.20 11.42 6.53
C VAL A 926 -2.75 11.13 6.14
N ALA A 927 -1.78 11.72 6.84
CA ALA A 927 -0.36 11.48 6.57
C ALA A 927 0.01 10.01 6.79
N GLU A 928 -0.46 9.39 7.86
CA GLU A 928 -0.28 7.96 8.12
C GLU A 928 -0.88 7.09 7.01
N ALA A 929 -2.12 7.40 6.62
CA ALA A 929 -2.83 6.64 5.58
C ALA A 929 -2.16 6.77 4.19
N ILE A 930 -1.63 7.95 3.87
CA ILE A 930 -0.82 8.16 2.65
C ILE A 930 0.47 7.35 2.71
N CYS A 931 1.16 7.30 3.85
CA CYS A 931 2.38 6.49 4.01
C CYS A 931 2.12 5.00 3.76
N GLU A 932 1.01 4.45 4.28
CA GLU A 932 0.61 3.06 4.00
C GLU A 932 0.37 2.85 2.49
N ARG A 933 -0.34 3.77 1.84
CA ARG A 933 -0.60 3.68 0.40
C ARG A 933 0.67 3.79 -0.43
N MET A 934 1.60 4.68 -0.06
CA MET A 934 2.89 4.82 -0.72
C MET A 934 3.73 3.52 -0.60
N ARG A 935 3.68 2.84 0.56
CA ARG A 935 4.31 1.52 0.73
C ARG A 935 3.76 0.49 -0.26
N GLU A 936 2.44 0.46 -0.45
CA GLU A 936 1.80 -0.40 -1.46
C GLU A 936 2.24 -0.05 -2.88
N ARG A 937 2.69 1.18 -3.11
CA ARG A 937 3.23 1.68 -4.38
C ARG A 937 4.76 1.52 -4.50
N GLY A 938 5.39 0.77 -3.58
CA GLY A 938 6.84 0.51 -3.60
C GLY A 938 7.69 1.66 -3.10
N ILE A 939 7.17 2.51 -2.21
CA ILE A 939 7.88 3.67 -1.65
C ILE A 939 7.78 3.69 -0.14
N VAL A 940 8.92 3.79 0.53
CA VAL A 940 8.99 3.96 1.99
C VAL A 940 9.08 5.44 2.32
N VAL A 941 8.07 5.97 2.98
CA VAL A 941 7.98 7.34 3.51
C VAL A 941 7.29 7.31 4.86
N GLN A 942 7.57 8.29 5.73
CA GLN A 942 7.07 8.33 7.10
C GLN A 942 6.61 9.72 7.50
N PRO A 943 5.65 9.85 8.43
CA PRO A 943 5.30 11.14 8.99
C PRO A 943 6.39 11.63 9.97
N THR A 944 6.42 12.93 10.21
CA THR A 944 7.30 13.62 11.17
C THR A 944 6.65 14.91 11.70
N GLY A 945 7.34 15.62 12.59
CA GLY A 945 6.83 16.80 13.28
C GLY A 945 5.97 16.43 14.49
N ASP A 946 5.75 17.38 15.37
CA ASP A 946 4.99 17.16 16.62
C ASP A 946 3.54 16.71 16.38
N HIS A 947 2.99 17.02 15.22
CA HIS A 947 1.65 16.61 14.82
C HIS A 947 1.63 15.42 13.86
N LEU A 948 2.79 14.84 13.51
CA LEU A 948 2.91 13.71 12.56
C LEU A 948 2.15 13.94 11.23
N ASN A 949 2.03 15.19 10.80
CA ASN A 949 1.33 15.60 9.60
C ASN A 949 2.25 16.00 8.43
N MET A 950 3.55 15.80 8.58
CA MET A 950 4.54 16.11 7.56
C MET A 950 5.15 14.83 6.99
N LEU A 951 5.04 14.61 5.69
CA LEU A 951 5.72 13.51 5.02
C LEU A 951 7.24 13.78 5.02
N LYS A 952 8.00 12.92 5.69
CA LYS A 952 9.44 13.04 5.86
C LYS A 952 10.19 12.54 4.63
N VAL A 953 10.95 13.41 3.97
CA VAL A 953 11.69 13.10 2.74
C VAL A 953 13.18 13.35 2.94
N LYS A 954 13.92 12.29 3.28
CA LYS A 954 15.37 12.30 3.59
C LYS A 954 16.05 11.06 3.02
N PRO A 955 16.04 10.85 1.69
CA PRO A 955 16.64 9.68 1.08
C PRO A 955 18.16 9.63 1.26
N PRO A 956 18.82 8.48 1.02
CA PRO A 956 20.27 8.42 0.80
C PRO A 956 20.72 9.41 -0.28
N LEU A 957 21.92 10.00 -0.13
CA LEU A 957 22.43 11.03 -1.05
C LEU A 957 22.66 10.53 -2.47
N CYS A 958 22.75 9.23 -2.68
CA CYS A 958 22.91 8.60 -3.98
C CYS A 958 21.57 8.42 -4.75
N ILE A 959 20.48 9.05 -4.29
CA ILE A 959 19.20 9.03 -5.01
C ILE A 959 19.35 9.68 -6.39
N THR A 960 18.63 9.17 -7.37
CA THR A 960 18.65 9.71 -8.73
C THR A 960 17.44 10.62 -8.98
N ARG A 961 17.52 11.41 -10.05
CA ARG A 961 16.42 12.25 -10.49
C ARG A 961 15.19 11.44 -10.88
N GLU A 962 15.40 10.30 -11.54
CA GLU A 962 14.31 9.39 -11.93
C GLU A 962 13.59 8.80 -10.70
N SER A 963 14.33 8.51 -9.64
CA SER A 963 13.74 8.06 -8.38
C SER A 963 12.94 9.17 -7.69
N ALA A 964 13.41 10.41 -7.74
CA ALA A 964 12.69 11.57 -7.24
C ALA A 964 11.38 11.79 -8.03
N ASP A 965 11.44 11.67 -9.35
CA ASP A 965 10.27 11.76 -10.22
C ASP A 965 9.28 10.64 -9.91
N PHE A 966 9.74 9.39 -9.77
CA PHE A 966 8.89 8.26 -9.40
C PHE A 966 8.17 8.50 -8.07
N PHE A 967 8.86 9.04 -7.06
CA PHE A 967 8.24 9.39 -5.78
C PHE A 967 7.11 10.41 -5.95
N VAL A 968 7.38 11.51 -6.67
CA VAL A 968 6.40 12.60 -6.82
C VAL A 968 5.21 12.14 -7.65
N ASP A 969 5.44 11.36 -8.72
CA ASP A 969 4.36 10.84 -9.58
C ASP A 969 3.45 9.88 -8.81
N GLN A 970 4.02 9.02 -7.95
CA GLN A 970 3.21 8.14 -7.12
C GLN A 970 2.45 8.91 -6.02
N LEU A 971 3.06 9.93 -5.43
CA LEU A 971 2.38 10.79 -4.46
C LEU A 971 1.22 11.57 -5.11
N ASP A 972 1.43 12.10 -6.32
CA ASP A 972 0.37 12.75 -7.10
C ASP A 972 -0.82 11.82 -7.35
N LEU A 973 -0.54 10.59 -7.81
CA LEU A 973 -1.56 9.58 -8.04
C LEU A 973 -2.34 9.27 -6.75
N VAL A 974 -1.64 9.07 -5.65
CA VAL A 974 -2.28 8.78 -4.34
C VAL A 974 -3.16 9.94 -3.90
N LEU A 975 -2.69 11.18 -4.02
CA LEU A 975 -3.47 12.38 -3.68
C LEU A 975 -4.69 12.57 -4.59
N ALA A 976 -4.61 12.14 -5.86
CA ALA A 976 -5.69 12.25 -6.84
C ALA A 976 -6.73 11.13 -6.71
N THR A 977 -6.32 9.90 -6.39
CA THR A 977 -7.21 8.72 -6.42
C THR A 977 -7.68 8.26 -5.04
N GLY A 978 -6.98 8.66 -3.97
CA GLY A 978 -7.26 8.26 -2.58
C GLY A 978 -6.24 7.22 -2.04
N TRP A 979 -6.41 6.91 -0.75
CA TRP A 979 -5.52 6.07 0.06
C TRP A 979 -6.25 5.16 1.04
#